data_0816cfd5a77dfa3564c5accddf371d2c
#
_entry.id   0816cfd5a77dfa3564c5accddf371d2c
#
_cell.length_a   1.000
_cell.length_b   1.000
_cell.length_c   1.000
_cell.angle_alpha   90.00
_cell.angle_beta   90.00
_cell.angle_gamma   90.00
#
_symmetry.space_group_name_H-M   'P 1'
#
loop_
_entity.id
_entity.type
_entity.pdbx_description
1 polymer ?
#
loop_
_entity_poly.entity_id
_entity_poly.type
_entity_poly.pdbx_seq_one_letter_code
_entity_poly.pdbx_strand_id
1 'polypeptide(L)'
;MISRREFLHAQLAGMAIILCKPGLSAGQTGHTSRPLPWTHYVRISGNPLRLDRVDQIVKEATETHVFGIETDNDVEGRYESFLDPVEKLKAIKAVAEKAHAVGNYAFVYVAGLECITANAAKVKHSLYKDHPDWVQRKITGEPALFGGGTAFWIRKGDEDVWVSPYVPEWRKIYMEHIRQIAATGIDGIYVDIPYWMTHFTGWEKSWASFDKYTVAEFKSRTGLNALADLKLGDFSDANFRRWVDFRITTITEFMKEIGDNVKSGNPRAVTIAEIYPGIEFEAVRVGSDVYQLYNVIDLVAHEYEWSGVGNASRKTPLDWLHFMIGMYSFRSFAGAKPTWLLSYSWDGDKGISPGDAMQNLFSAQLTAGTNCWDVYGHVMSGSNDIAMRKKIFAWIEEHEQTFYNTRTPIHPIGVYFSPRTRDYFAEEFLDSYFGLMALLMHSHREFQIVTPRTLKDFRGPVLALADASCLSNSELAALESFAKSGGNLIVTGHSGQLDETGLARPSNILHQFLGIPNPGKKSTSTSSPKYTYLPGCPGRAYWLALSKEFSLAAARGEAEGQTFQSLRHDFDATVIEPLQVNSSVEVKASPFVTSQTARVNGKIHIFLANFKGLQSRKVARQIPERNVEVFLPASEGRKVFLLPFLGEARELPAALAGARLRAVVPEIDKGAAIWLD
;
A
#
# COMPACT_ATOMS: atom_id res chain seq x y z
N MET A 1 -2.72 -37.95 -42.06
CA MET A 1 -3.44 -38.24 -40.78
C MET A 1 -2.39 -38.29 -39.68
N ILE A 2 -2.24 -37.20 -38.98
CA ILE A 2 -1.33 -37.09 -37.83
C ILE A 2 -2.00 -37.73 -36.65
N SER A 3 -1.32 -38.64 -35.94
CA SER A 3 -1.90 -39.44 -34.87
C SER A 3 -2.18 -38.58 -33.62
N ARG A 4 -3.21 -38.98 -32.83
CA ARG A 4 -3.62 -38.34 -31.58
C ARG A 4 -2.45 -38.13 -30.57
N ARG A 5 -1.37 -38.87 -30.72
CA ARG A 5 -0.17 -38.79 -29.87
C ARG A 5 0.75 -37.60 -30.26
N GLU A 6 0.83 -37.26 -31.53
CA GLU A 6 1.65 -36.14 -32.01
C GLU A 6 0.99 -34.78 -31.75
N PHE A 7 -0.36 -34.76 -31.72
CA PHE A 7 -1.11 -33.55 -31.34
C PHE A 7 -0.95 -33.19 -29.83
N LEU A 8 -0.81 -34.20 -28.97
CA LEU A 8 -0.60 -34.03 -27.53
C LEU A 8 0.84 -33.56 -27.20
N HIS A 9 1.84 -33.95 -28.01
CA HIS A 9 3.22 -33.46 -27.82
C HIS A 9 3.43 -32.02 -28.30
N ALA A 10 2.68 -31.56 -29.26
CA ALA A 10 2.75 -30.16 -29.73
C ALA A 10 2.04 -29.18 -28.79
N GLN A 11 1.05 -29.62 -28.01
CA GLN A 11 0.41 -28.79 -26.97
C GLN A 11 1.20 -28.73 -25.64
N LEU A 12 2.06 -29.71 -25.38
CA LEU A 12 2.90 -29.72 -24.18
C LEU A 12 4.17 -28.86 -24.29
N ALA A 13 4.57 -28.48 -25.50
CA ALA A 13 5.70 -27.58 -25.71
C ALA A 13 5.34 -26.07 -25.59
N GLY A 14 4.05 -25.73 -25.53
CA GLY A 14 3.55 -24.35 -25.36
C GLY A 14 3.09 -23.99 -23.95
N MET A 15 3.17 -24.92 -23.00
CA MET A 15 2.65 -24.75 -21.63
C MET A 15 3.73 -24.86 -20.53
N ALA A 16 4.99 -24.61 -20.88
CA ALA A 16 6.04 -24.43 -19.89
C ALA A 16 6.30 -22.93 -19.70
N ILE A 17 6.13 -22.50 -18.46
CA ILE A 17 6.39 -21.16 -17.91
C ILE A 17 5.05 -20.46 -17.61
N ILE A 18 4.63 -20.43 -16.37
CA ILE A 18 5.22 -19.93 -15.13
C ILE A 18 4.73 -20.76 -13.95
N LEU A 19 5.48 -21.76 -13.56
CA LEU A 19 5.46 -22.26 -12.19
C LEU A 19 6.57 -21.49 -11.46
N CYS A 20 6.20 -20.52 -10.64
CA CYS A 20 7.11 -19.92 -9.69
C CYS A 20 7.60 -21.02 -8.74
N LYS A 21 8.81 -21.53 -8.97
CA LYS A 21 9.55 -22.27 -7.96
C LYS A 21 10.00 -21.30 -6.87
N PRO A 22 9.76 -21.58 -5.59
CA PRO A 22 10.44 -20.88 -4.52
C PRO A 22 11.90 -21.33 -4.53
N GLY A 23 12.79 -20.43 -4.87
CA GLY A 23 14.23 -20.68 -4.86
C GLY A 23 14.94 -20.23 -6.12
N LEU A 24 14.91 -18.95 -6.40
CA LEU A 24 15.94 -18.30 -7.18
C LEU A 24 16.66 -17.33 -6.26
N SER A 25 17.83 -17.74 -5.79
CA SER A 25 18.86 -16.83 -5.31
C SER A 25 18.98 -15.70 -6.33
N ALA A 26 18.97 -14.46 -5.88
CA ALA A 26 19.30 -13.30 -6.68
C ALA A 26 20.78 -13.35 -7.09
N GLY A 27 21.07 -14.24 -8.01
CA GLY A 27 22.28 -14.30 -8.83
C GLY A 27 21.90 -13.71 -10.18
N GLN A 28 22.09 -12.43 -10.29
CA GLN A 28 22.28 -11.63 -11.49
C GLN A 28 22.34 -12.38 -12.79
N THR A 29 21.31 -12.25 -13.59
CA THR A 29 21.45 -12.00 -15.04
C THR A 29 20.40 -10.97 -15.42
N GLY A 30 20.85 -9.84 -15.92
CA GLY A 30 20.04 -8.66 -16.21
C GLY A 30 19.01 -8.90 -17.32
N HIS A 31 17.87 -9.42 -16.94
CA HIS A 31 16.64 -9.21 -17.69
C HIS A 31 15.82 -8.18 -16.91
N THR A 32 15.99 -6.91 -17.26
CA THR A 32 15.07 -5.85 -16.88
C THR A 32 13.74 -6.15 -17.58
N SER A 33 12.84 -6.86 -16.89
CA SER A 33 11.47 -6.98 -17.36
C SER A 33 10.86 -5.58 -17.31
N ARG A 34 10.62 -5.00 -18.48
CA ARG A 34 9.89 -3.73 -18.59
C ARG A 34 8.51 -3.92 -17.98
N PRO A 35 8.05 -3.03 -17.06
CA PRO A 35 6.69 -3.09 -16.54
C PRO A 35 5.67 -3.06 -17.68
N LEU A 36 4.53 -3.71 -17.48
CA LEU A 36 3.42 -3.58 -18.43
C LEU A 36 2.94 -2.13 -18.43
N PRO A 37 2.70 -1.50 -19.60
CA PRO A 37 2.32 -0.08 -19.67
C PRO A 37 1.11 0.28 -18.83
N TRP A 38 0.09 -0.57 -18.76
CA TRP A 38 -1.12 -0.33 -17.98
C TRP A 38 -0.88 -0.28 -16.46
N THR A 39 0.27 -0.76 -15.96
CA THR A 39 0.63 -0.67 -14.55
C THR A 39 1.14 0.70 -14.14
N HIS A 40 1.48 1.56 -15.09
CA HIS A 40 2.08 2.86 -14.82
C HIS A 40 1.05 3.85 -14.31
N TYR A 41 -0.07 3.99 -15.00
CA TYR A 41 -1.16 4.87 -14.63
C TYR A 41 -2.48 4.38 -15.22
N VAL A 42 -3.52 4.55 -14.45
CA VAL A 42 -4.88 4.12 -14.75
C VAL A 42 -5.84 5.23 -14.39
N ARG A 43 -6.94 5.31 -15.10
CA ARG A 43 -8.01 6.25 -14.82
C ARG A 43 -9.30 5.53 -14.49
N ILE A 44 -9.94 5.94 -13.40
CA ILE A 44 -11.33 5.56 -13.12
C ILE A 44 -12.28 6.49 -13.88
N SER A 45 -13.24 5.91 -14.58
CA SER A 45 -14.35 6.67 -15.15
C SER A 45 -15.42 6.89 -14.08
N GLY A 46 -15.63 8.12 -13.67
CA GLY A 46 -16.71 8.50 -12.72
C GLY A 46 -18.12 8.37 -13.31
N ASN A 47 -18.26 7.91 -14.54
CA ASN A 47 -19.56 7.66 -15.18
C ASN A 47 -19.86 6.17 -15.17
N PRO A 48 -21.08 5.75 -14.77
CA PRO A 48 -21.49 4.35 -14.85
C PRO A 48 -21.31 3.81 -16.27
N LEU A 49 -20.74 2.62 -16.39
CA LEU A 49 -20.58 1.96 -17.68
C LEU A 49 -21.91 1.52 -18.25
N ARG A 50 -22.24 2.06 -19.43
CA ARG A 50 -23.43 1.71 -20.21
C ARG A 50 -23.00 1.63 -21.68
N LEU A 51 -23.73 0.85 -22.49
CA LEU A 51 -23.43 0.67 -23.91
C LEU A 51 -23.37 2.00 -24.68
N ASP A 52 -24.27 2.95 -24.37
CA ASP A 52 -24.32 4.27 -25.00
C ASP A 52 -23.16 5.21 -24.60
N ARG A 53 -22.35 4.86 -23.61
CA ARG A 53 -21.23 5.68 -23.11
C ARG A 53 -19.84 5.13 -23.44
N VAL A 54 -19.74 3.91 -23.91
CA VAL A 54 -18.47 3.24 -24.15
C VAL A 54 -17.52 4.06 -25.04
N ASP A 55 -18.04 4.63 -26.14
CA ASP A 55 -17.22 5.44 -27.06
C ASP A 55 -16.65 6.69 -26.38
N GLN A 56 -17.46 7.37 -25.56
CA GLN A 56 -17.00 8.54 -24.83
C GLN A 56 -15.93 8.19 -23.80
N ILE A 57 -16.11 7.10 -23.05
CA ILE A 57 -15.16 6.64 -22.03
C ILE A 57 -13.80 6.35 -22.66
N VAL A 58 -13.77 5.57 -23.75
CA VAL A 58 -12.52 5.19 -24.44
C VAL A 58 -11.85 6.42 -25.07
N LYS A 59 -12.63 7.32 -25.70
CA LYS A 59 -12.11 8.56 -26.27
C LYS A 59 -11.42 9.43 -25.20
N GLU A 60 -12.09 9.67 -24.07
CA GLU A 60 -11.55 10.48 -22.98
C GLU A 60 -10.27 9.89 -22.41
N ALA A 61 -10.17 8.57 -22.25
CA ALA A 61 -8.98 7.90 -21.79
C ALA A 61 -7.82 8.10 -22.75
N THR A 62 -8.04 7.88 -24.05
CA THR A 62 -7.03 8.06 -25.09
C THR A 62 -6.52 9.51 -25.13
N GLU A 63 -7.43 10.49 -25.03
CA GLU A 63 -7.06 11.92 -25.01
C GLU A 63 -6.27 12.36 -23.80
N THR A 64 -6.26 11.59 -22.71
CA THR A 64 -5.55 11.90 -21.46
C THR A 64 -4.32 11.03 -21.21
N HIS A 65 -3.82 10.33 -22.24
CA HIS A 65 -2.64 9.45 -22.14
C HIS A 65 -2.76 8.37 -21.06
N VAL A 66 -3.94 7.77 -20.89
CA VAL A 66 -4.19 6.71 -19.92
C VAL A 66 -3.97 5.36 -20.59
N PHE A 67 -3.26 4.45 -19.95
CA PHE A 67 -3.05 3.10 -20.47
C PHE A 67 -4.09 2.09 -20.00
N GLY A 68 -4.77 2.35 -18.91
CA GLY A 68 -5.84 1.50 -18.39
C GLY A 68 -7.07 2.31 -18.01
N ILE A 69 -8.24 1.81 -18.37
CA ILE A 69 -9.53 2.39 -18.03
C ILE A 69 -10.19 1.50 -17.00
N GLU A 70 -10.47 2.01 -15.82
CA GLU A 70 -11.34 1.35 -14.87
C GLU A 70 -12.73 1.97 -14.96
N THR A 71 -13.78 1.15 -15.00
CA THR A 71 -15.16 1.59 -15.15
C THR A 71 -16.06 0.99 -14.08
N ASP A 72 -16.93 1.82 -13.52
CA ASP A 72 -17.97 1.39 -12.59
C ASP A 72 -19.12 0.72 -13.37
N ASN A 73 -19.38 -0.54 -13.04
CA ASN A 73 -20.44 -1.31 -13.67
C ASN A 73 -21.51 -1.84 -12.70
N ASP A 74 -21.24 -1.88 -11.42
CA ASP A 74 -22.18 -2.29 -10.36
C ASP A 74 -22.83 -3.67 -10.56
N VAL A 75 -22.17 -4.65 -11.14
CA VAL A 75 -22.77 -5.98 -11.36
C VAL A 75 -23.16 -6.61 -10.03
N GLU A 76 -22.27 -6.59 -9.06
CA GLU A 76 -22.48 -7.16 -7.73
C GLU A 76 -23.02 -6.15 -6.72
N GLY A 77 -22.70 -4.88 -6.90
CA GLY A 77 -23.05 -3.79 -5.99
C GLY A 77 -24.51 -3.31 -6.12
N ARG A 78 -25.28 -3.84 -7.07
CA ARG A 78 -26.70 -3.50 -7.26
C ARG A 78 -27.55 -4.77 -7.37
N TYR A 79 -28.56 -4.89 -6.52
CA TYR A 79 -29.33 -6.12 -6.42
C TYR A 79 -30.08 -6.48 -7.72
N GLU A 80 -30.56 -5.49 -8.47
CA GLU A 80 -31.18 -5.72 -9.80
C GLU A 80 -30.17 -6.33 -10.79
N SER A 81 -28.94 -5.90 -10.78
CA SER A 81 -27.89 -6.45 -11.66
C SER A 81 -27.36 -7.78 -11.14
N PHE A 82 -27.34 -7.98 -9.83
CA PHE A 82 -27.05 -9.27 -9.20
C PHE A 82 -28.09 -10.34 -9.61
N LEU A 83 -29.36 -9.95 -9.75
CA LEU A 83 -30.41 -10.87 -10.23
C LEU A 83 -30.34 -11.12 -11.75
N ASP A 84 -29.97 -10.11 -12.54
CA ASP A 84 -29.85 -10.19 -14.00
C ASP A 84 -28.66 -9.33 -14.51
N PRO A 85 -27.47 -9.92 -14.71
CA PRO A 85 -26.28 -9.20 -15.13
C PRO A 85 -26.16 -8.98 -16.64
N VAL A 86 -27.10 -9.46 -17.47
CA VAL A 86 -26.96 -9.55 -18.93
C VAL A 86 -26.59 -8.22 -19.59
N GLU A 87 -27.29 -7.13 -19.28
CA GLU A 87 -27.00 -5.83 -19.88
C GLU A 87 -25.66 -5.25 -19.42
N LYS A 88 -25.29 -5.51 -18.18
CA LYS A 88 -23.97 -5.11 -17.63
C LYS A 88 -22.83 -5.88 -18.33
N LEU A 89 -22.98 -7.18 -18.52
CA LEU A 89 -22.00 -8.01 -19.22
C LEU A 89 -21.80 -7.56 -20.69
N LYS A 90 -22.86 -7.15 -21.37
CA LYS A 90 -22.76 -6.58 -22.73
C LYS A 90 -21.93 -5.28 -22.73
N ALA A 91 -22.15 -4.39 -21.76
CA ALA A 91 -21.39 -3.15 -21.66
C ALA A 91 -19.91 -3.38 -21.33
N ILE A 92 -19.60 -4.34 -20.44
CA ILE A 92 -18.24 -4.73 -20.10
C ILE A 92 -17.52 -5.28 -21.35
N LYS A 93 -18.16 -6.17 -22.09
CA LYS A 93 -17.61 -6.68 -23.34
C LYS A 93 -17.33 -5.56 -24.35
N ALA A 94 -18.27 -4.63 -24.52
CA ALA A 94 -18.12 -3.53 -25.47
C ALA A 94 -16.96 -2.58 -25.08
N VAL A 95 -16.77 -2.26 -23.80
CA VAL A 95 -15.65 -1.41 -23.39
C VAL A 95 -14.30 -2.12 -23.57
N ALA A 96 -14.21 -3.42 -23.28
CA ALA A 96 -13.00 -4.20 -23.51
C ALA A 96 -12.61 -4.19 -24.99
N GLU A 97 -13.55 -4.52 -25.89
CA GLU A 97 -13.30 -4.55 -27.35
C GLU A 97 -12.84 -3.18 -27.88
N LYS A 98 -13.49 -2.08 -27.46
CA LYS A 98 -13.13 -0.74 -27.94
C LYS A 98 -11.84 -0.20 -27.33
N ALA A 99 -11.58 -0.48 -26.07
CA ALA A 99 -10.30 -0.14 -25.44
C ALA A 99 -9.13 -0.83 -26.16
N HIS A 100 -9.26 -2.14 -26.39
CA HIS A 100 -8.24 -2.91 -27.11
C HIS A 100 -8.01 -2.40 -28.54
N ALA A 101 -9.05 -1.97 -29.24
CA ALA A 101 -8.94 -1.42 -30.59
C ALA A 101 -8.06 -0.17 -30.66
N VAL A 102 -7.91 0.57 -29.58
CA VAL A 102 -7.05 1.77 -29.47
C VAL A 102 -5.76 1.51 -28.67
N GLY A 103 -5.46 0.24 -28.35
CA GLY A 103 -4.26 -0.13 -27.60
C GLY A 103 -4.33 0.15 -26.10
N ASN A 104 -5.53 0.32 -25.55
CA ASN A 104 -5.76 0.54 -24.12
C ASN A 104 -6.22 -0.75 -23.44
N TYR A 105 -6.08 -0.82 -22.11
CA TYR A 105 -6.59 -1.88 -21.26
C TYR A 105 -7.90 -1.43 -20.62
N ALA A 106 -8.75 -2.38 -20.23
CA ALA A 106 -10.02 -2.10 -19.58
C ALA A 106 -10.21 -2.97 -18.34
N PHE A 107 -10.57 -2.34 -17.24
CA PHE A 107 -10.85 -2.93 -15.94
C PHE A 107 -12.27 -2.60 -15.52
N VAL A 108 -12.92 -3.48 -14.78
CA VAL A 108 -14.28 -3.26 -14.31
C VAL A 108 -14.37 -3.36 -12.80
N TYR A 109 -15.05 -2.39 -12.21
CA TYR A 109 -15.44 -2.34 -10.80
C TYR A 109 -16.53 -3.36 -10.50
N VAL A 110 -16.41 -4.06 -9.38
CA VAL A 110 -17.44 -4.85 -8.74
C VAL A 110 -17.38 -4.64 -7.23
N ALA A 111 -18.52 -4.55 -6.55
CA ALA A 111 -18.54 -4.52 -5.10
C ALA A 111 -18.16 -5.90 -4.51
N GLY A 112 -17.44 -5.90 -3.41
CA GLY A 112 -17.03 -7.12 -2.71
C GLY A 112 -18.16 -7.71 -1.87
N LEU A 113 -18.50 -7.06 -0.78
CA LEU A 113 -19.50 -7.55 0.18
C LEU A 113 -20.69 -6.60 0.37
N GLU A 114 -20.72 -5.49 -0.32
CA GLU A 114 -21.82 -4.53 -0.32
C GLU A 114 -22.80 -4.79 -1.48
N CYS A 115 -24.09 -4.65 -1.23
CA CYS A 115 -25.11 -4.73 -2.28
C CYS A 115 -26.24 -3.73 -1.99
N ILE A 116 -26.44 -2.79 -2.91
CA ILE A 116 -27.44 -1.73 -2.78
C ILE A 116 -28.69 -2.07 -3.60
N THR A 117 -29.86 -1.86 -3.02
CA THR A 117 -31.16 -1.89 -3.72
C THR A 117 -31.70 -0.48 -3.86
N ALA A 118 -31.87 -0.02 -5.09
CA ALA A 118 -32.41 1.31 -5.37
C ALA A 118 -33.88 1.38 -5.01
N ASN A 119 -34.29 2.46 -4.30
CA ASN A 119 -35.68 2.68 -3.87
C ASN A 119 -36.33 1.45 -3.22
N ALA A 120 -35.64 0.77 -2.33
CA ALA A 120 -36.00 -0.53 -1.77
C ALA A 120 -37.44 -0.63 -1.25
N ALA A 121 -37.98 0.46 -0.66
CA ALA A 121 -39.37 0.48 -0.19
C ALA A 121 -40.41 0.35 -1.32
N LYS A 122 -40.06 0.70 -2.56
CA LYS A 122 -40.97 0.74 -3.71
C LYS A 122 -40.84 -0.46 -4.64
N VAL A 123 -39.77 -1.22 -4.54
CA VAL A 123 -39.53 -2.41 -5.37
C VAL A 123 -40.03 -3.67 -4.68
N LYS A 124 -40.40 -4.67 -5.47
CA LYS A 124 -40.87 -5.96 -4.97
C LYS A 124 -39.73 -6.74 -4.29
N HIS A 125 -38.56 -6.72 -4.89
CA HIS A 125 -37.39 -7.48 -4.48
C HIS A 125 -36.32 -6.51 -3.98
N SER A 126 -35.76 -6.76 -2.79
CA SER A 126 -34.50 -6.21 -2.32
C SER A 126 -33.71 -7.32 -1.66
N LEU A 127 -32.39 -7.17 -1.56
CA LEU A 127 -31.57 -8.22 -0.97
C LEU A 127 -32.03 -8.57 0.44
N TYR A 128 -32.35 -7.58 1.25
CA TYR A 128 -32.80 -7.83 2.63
C TYR A 128 -34.21 -8.44 2.70
N LYS A 129 -35.12 -8.08 1.80
CA LYS A 129 -36.47 -8.70 1.75
C LYS A 129 -36.40 -10.17 1.36
N ASP A 130 -35.57 -10.49 0.37
CA ASP A 130 -35.48 -11.82 -0.19
C ASP A 130 -34.59 -12.73 0.65
N HIS A 131 -33.51 -12.18 1.24
CA HIS A 131 -32.46 -12.92 1.94
C HIS A 131 -32.00 -12.26 3.24
N PRO A 132 -32.88 -12.08 4.26
CA PRO A 132 -32.53 -11.40 5.51
C PRO A 132 -31.48 -12.14 6.35
N ASP A 133 -31.23 -13.41 6.05
CA ASP A 133 -30.23 -14.24 6.73
C ASP A 133 -28.84 -14.21 6.06
N TRP A 134 -28.70 -13.60 4.87
CA TRP A 134 -27.39 -13.41 4.22
C TRP A 134 -26.55 -12.30 4.82
N VAL A 135 -27.16 -11.44 5.63
CA VAL A 135 -26.62 -10.15 6.07
C VAL A 135 -25.68 -10.31 7.26
N GLN A 136 -24.55 -9.60 7.22
CA GLN A 136 -23.64 -9.46 8.35
C GLN A 136 -24.39 -8.92 9.57
N ARG A 137 -23.98 -9.33 10.77
CA ARG A 137 -24.67 -8.95 12.02
C ARG A 137 -23.68 -8.57 13.13
N LYS A 138 -24.11 -7.62 13.99
CA LYS A 138 -23.49 -7.43 15.28
C LYS A 138 -23.74 -8.64 16.18
N ILE A 139 -22.99 -8.76 17.27
CA ILE A 139 -23.22 -9.80 18.30
C ILE A 139 -24.62 -9.71 18.93
N THR A 140 -25.24 -8.53 18.91
CA THR A 140 -26.63 -8.29 19.36
C THR A 140 -27.69 -8.80 18.40
N GLY A 141 -27.29 -9.27 17.20
CA GLY A 141 -28.18 -9.69 16.14
C GLY A 141 -28.61 -8.59 15.17
N GLU A 142 -28.23 -7.34 15.41
CA GLU A 142 -28.53 -6.19 14.53
C GLU A 142 -27.92 -6.41 13.13
N PRO A 143 -28.70 -6.32 12.03
CA PRO A 143 -28.22 -6.53 10.69
C PRO A 143 -27.44 -5.33 10.15
N ALA A 144 -26.44 -5.57 9.30
CA ALA A 144 -25.71 -4.56 8.54
C ALA A 144 -26.58 -4.08 7.37
N LEU A 145 -27.55 -3.24 7.71
CA LEU A 145 -28.56 -2.68 6.84
C LEU A 145 -28.61 -1.17 7.03
N PHE A 146 -28.32 -0.42 5.97
CA PHE A 146 -28.18 1.03 6.02
C PHE A 146 -29.11 1.69 5.01
N GLY A 147 -29.68 2.81 5.41
CA GLY A 147 -30.57 3.61 4.56
C GLY A 147 -29.85 4.78 3.89
N GLY A 148 -30.52 5.39 2.93
CA GLY A 148 -30.02 6.57 2.25
C GLY A 148 -29.60 7.70 3.17
N GLY A 149 -28.41 8.26 2.90
CA GLY A 149 -27.78 9.31 3.70
C GLY A 149 -26.77 8.81 4.74
N THR A 150 -26.63 7.51 4.92
CA THR A 150 -25.57 6.93 5.77
C THR A 150 -24.18 7.20 5.17
N ALA A 151 -24.09 7.11 3.84
CA ALA A 151 -22.91 7.48 3.08
C ALA A 151 -23.32 8.25 1.81
N PHE A 152 -22.38 8.97 1.18
CA PHE A 152 -22.71 9.81 0.01
C PHE A 152 -23.14 9.00 -1.22
N TRP A 153 -22.75 7.74 -1.34
CA TRP A 153 -23.12 6.83 -2.43
C TRP A 153 -24.48 6.14 -2.20
N ILE A 154 -25.01 6.13 -0.97
CA ILE A 154 -26.31 5.57 -0.63
C ILE A 154 -27.38 6.67 -0.77
N ARG A 155 -28.10 6.67 -1.91
CA ARG A 155 -29.07 7.72 -2.22
C ARG A 155 -30.32 7.61 -1.35
N LYS A 156 -31.05 8.71 -1.22
CA LYS A 156 -32.32 8.72 -0.49
C LYS A 156 -33.29 7.68 -1.08
N GLY A 157 -33.72 6.75 -0.23
CA GLY A 157 -34.65 5.67 -0.60
C GLY A 157 -33.91 4.35 -0.95
N ASP A 158 -32.60 4.37 -1.12
CA ASP A 158 -31.82 3.17 -1.33
C ASP A 158 -31.60 2.44 0.00
N GLU A 159 -31.41 1.13 -0.10
CA GLU A 159 -31.09 0.21 0.99
C GLU A 159 -29.73 -0.43 0.65
N ASP A 160 -28.77 -0.27 1.53
CA ASP A 160 -27.45 -0.87 1.44
C ASP A 160 -27.35 -2.03 2.42
N VAL A 161 -26.90 -3.18 1.95
CA VAL A 161 -26.78 -4.44 2.71
C VAL A 161 -25.38 -4.99 2.57
N TRP A 162 -24.79 -5.40 3.69
CA TRP A 162 -23.48 -6.06 3.71
C TRP A 162 -23.65 -7.55 3.91
N VAL A 163 -23.21 -8.33 2.93
CA VAL A 163 -23.40 -9.77 2.86
C VAL A 163 -22.26 -10.50 3.59
N SER A 164 -22.59 -11.59 4.28
CA SER A 164 -21.59 -12.46 4.87
C SER A 164 -20.90 -13.31 3.80
N PRO A 165 -19.55 -13.34 3.74
CA PRO A 165 -18.81 -14.11 2.74
C PRO A 165 -18.96 -15.62 2.90
N TYR A 166 -19.62 -16.09 3.96
CA TYR A 166 -19.86 -17.51 4.23
C TYR A 166 -21.23 -18.00 3.82
N VAL A 167 -22.07 -17.16 3.22
CA VAL A 167 -23.37 -17.58 2.67
C VAL A 167 -23.17 -18.41 1.40
N PRO A 168 -23.46 -19.72 1.39
CA PRO A 168 -23.09 -20.60 0.26
C PRO A 168 -23.80 -20.25 -1.04
N GLU A 169 -25.06 -19.88 -0.96
CA GLU A 169 -25.91 -19.58 -2.14
C GLU A 169 -25.43 -18.27 -2.80
N TRP A 170 -25.26 -17.21 -2.02
CA TRP A 170 -24.75 -15.93 -2.51
C TRP A 170 -23.34 -16.12 -3.13
N ARG A 171 -22.44 -16.80 -2.41
CA ARG A 171 -21.06 -17.02 -2.87
C ARG A 171 -21.01 -17.76 -4.21
N LYS A 172 -21.89 -18.74 -4.40
CA LYS A 172 -21.99 -19.47 -5.67
C LYS A 172 -22.39 -18.54 -6.83
N ILE A 173 -23.40 -17.68 -6.64
CA ILE A 173 -23.86 -16.73 -7.65
C ILE A 173 -22.77 -15.70 -7.94
N TYR A 174 -22.21 -15.10 -6.89
CA TYR A 174 -21.12 -14.13 -6.98
C TYR A 174 -19.94 -14.65 -7.79
N MET A 175 -19.44 -15.83 -7.48
CA MET A 175 -18.31 -16.44 -8.19
C MET A 175 -18.66 -16.82 -9.65
N GLU A 176 -19.90 -17.15 -9.94
CA GLU A 176 -20.35 -17.35 -11.32
C GLU A 176 -20.32 -16.05 -12.11
N HIS A 177 -20.79 -14.93 -11.54
CA HIS A 177 -20.71 -13.60 -12.17
C HIS A 177 -19.24 -13.19 -12.40
N ILE A 178 -18.35 -13.40 -11.44
CA ILE A 178 -16.92 -13.14 -11.62
C ILE A 178 -16.36 -13.89 -12.84
N ARG A 179 -16.72 -15.17 -13.02
CA ARG A 179 -16.31 -15.95 -14.22
C ARG A 179 -16.89 -15.37 -15.51
N GLN A 180 -18.16 -14.99 -15.48
CA GLN A 180 -18.84 -14.40 -16.67
C GLN A 180 -18.23 -13.05 -17.03
N ILE A 181 -17.94 -12.18 -16.04
CA ILE A 181 -17.25 -10.90 -16.25
C ILE A 181 -15.87 -11.15 -16.87
N ALA A 182 -15.07 -12.03 -16.29
CA ALA A 182 -13.75 -12.35 -16.83
C ALA A 182 -13.80 -12.88 -18.27
N ALA A 183 -14.83 -13.70 -18.60
CA ALA A 183 -15.05 -14.25 -19.94
C ALA A 183 -15.44 -13.21 -21.00
N THR A 184 -15.81 -11.97 -20.63
CA THR A 184 -16.09 -10.89 -21.59
C THR A 184 -14.85 -10.41 -22.37
N GLY A 185 -13.65 -10.77 -21.92
CA GLY A 185 -12.38 -10.29 -22.46
C GLY A 185 -11.80 -9.08 -21.74
N ILE A 186 -12.41 -8.66 -20.62
CA ILE A 186 -11.88 -7.60 -19.75
C ILE A 186 -10.47 -7.97 -19.25
N ASP A 187 -9.58 -6.99 -19.06
CA ASP A 187 -8.20 -7.22 -18.63
C ASP A 187 -8.07 -7.41 -17.11
N GLY A 188 -9.04 -6.97 -16.34
CA GLY A 188 -9.07 -7.21 -14.91
C GLY A 188 -10.38 -6.83 -14.23
N ILE A 189 -10.56 -7.41 -13.05
CA ILE A 189 -11.67 -7.14 -12.16
C ILE A 189 -11.15 -6.44 -10.91
N TYR A 190 -11.70 -5.29 -10.66
CA TYR A 190 -11.42 -4.42 -9.54
C TYR A 190 -12.52 -4.62 -8.49
N VAL A 191 -12.15 -5.16 -7.32
CA VAL A 191 -13.07 -5.52 -6.25
C VAL A 191 -12.98 -4.48 -5.14
N ASP A 192 -14.03 -3.70 -5.00
CA ASP A 192 -14.16 -2.68 -3.97
C ASP A 192 -14.68 -3.28 -2.66
N ILE A 193 -14.26 -2.69 -1.54
CA ILE A 193 -14.73 -3.04 -0.20
C ILE A 193 -14.79 -4.55 0.12
N PRO A 194 -13.71 -5.32 -0.17
CA PRO A 194 -13.64 -6.72 0.24
C PRO A 194 -13.27 -6.81 1.72
N TYR A 195 -14.17 -6.38 2.61
CA TYR A 195 -13.92 -6.36 4.05
C TYR A 195 -15.19 -6.40 4.89
N TRP A 196 -15.02 -6.65 6.19
CA TRP A 196 -16.12 -6.72 7.14
C TRP A 196 -16.71 -5.34 7.43
N MET A 197 -18.03 -5.30 7.55
CA MET A 197 -18.72 -4.06 7.91
C MET A 197 -18.38 -3.62 9.34
N THR A 198 -17.51 -2.63 9.46
CA THR A 198 -17.10 -2.01 10.74
C THR A 198 -16.74 -0.53 10.61
N HIS A 199 -16.97 0.09 9.45
CA HIS A 199 -16.55 1.47 9.20
C HIS A 199 -17.68 2.51 9.29
N PHE A 200 -18.95 2.10 9.26
CA PHE A 200 -20.06 3.03 9.45
C PHE A 200 -20.28 3.34 10.93
N THR A 201 -20.79 4.56 11.18
CA THR A 201 -21.08 5.04 12.52
C THR A 201 -21.89 4.05 13.35
N GLY A 202 -21.38 3.70 14.50
CA GLY A 202 -21.98 2.72 15.42
C GLY A 202 -21.61 1.26 15.13
N TRP A 203 -20.75 1.01 14.12
CA TRP A 203 -20.22 -0.32 13.80
C TRP A 203 -18.72 -0.47 14.05
N GLU A 204 -18.01 0.61 14.36
CA GLU A 204 -16.54 0.66 14.47
C GLU A 204 -15.98 -0.33 15.51
N LYS A 205 -16.75 -0.61 16.55
CA LYS A 205 -16.38 -1.53 17.64
C LYS A 205 -17.16 -2.84 17.60
N SER A 206 -17.90 -3.12 16.52
CA SER A 206 -18.76 -4.30 16.44
C SER A 206 -17.98 -5.59 16.28
N TRP A 207 -16.79 -5.53 15.67
CA TRP A 207 -15.99 -6.71 15.30
C TRP A 207 -16.81 -7.76 14.52
N ALA A 208 -17.82 -7.31 13.75
CA ALA A 208 -18.70 -8.16 12.95
C ALA A 208 -17.89 -9.06 12.01
N SER A 209 -18.47 -10.19 11.53
CA SER A 209 -19.89 -10.50 11.60
C SER A 209 -20.17 -11.68 12.54
N PHE A 210 -21.31 -11.62 13.20
CA PHE A 210 -21.83 -12.70 14.07
C PHE A 210 -23.10 -13.34 13.50
N ASP A 211 -23.24 -13.35 12.15
CA ASP A 211 -24.27 -14.12 11.47
C ASP A 211 -24.05 -15.64 11.65
N LYS A 212 -25.12 -16.43 11.43
CA LYS A 212 -25.09 -17.88 11.66
C LYS A 212 -24.00 -18.61 10.89
N TYR A 213 -23.68 -18.17 9.67
CA TYR A 213 -22.70 -18.82 8.81
C TYR A 213 -21.27 -18.52 9.27
N THR A 214 -20.97 -17.26 9.58
CA THR A 214 -19.67 -16.85 10.11
C THR A 214 -19.37 -17.50 11.45
N VAL A 215 -20.35 -17.53 12.36
CA VAL A 215 -20.20 -18.18 13.69
C VAL A 215 -19.97 -19.68 13.56
N ALA A 216 -20.68 -20.34 12.65
CA ALA A 216 -20.50 -21.77 12.38
C ALA A 216 -19.10 -22.09 11.82
N GLU A 217 -18.62 -21.28 10.89
CA GLU A 217 -17.29 -21.46 10.30
C GLU A 217 -16.18 -21.21 11.31
N PHE A 218 -16.27 -20.13 12.10
CA PHE A 218 -15.31 -19.88 13.19
C PHE A 218 -15.24 -21.06 14.16
N LYS A 219 -16.41 -21.58 14.57
CA LYS A 219 -16.47 -22.76 15.46
C LYS A 219 -15.84 -24.00 14.81
N SER A 220 -16.09 -24.22 13.53
CA SER A 220 -15.51 -25.32 12.78
C SER A 220 -13.97 -25.26 12.74
N ARG A 221 -13.41 -24.07 12.54
CA ARG A 221 -11.96 -23.87 12.45
C ARG A 221 -11.23 -23.86 13.79
N THR A 222 -11.89 -23.36 14.85
CA THR A 222 -11.22 -23.07 16.12
C THR A 222 -11.72 -23.87 17.30
N GLY A 223 -12.91 -24.49 17.20
CA GLY A 223 -13.63 -25.10 18.31
C GLY A 223 -14.32 -24.10 19.25
N LEU A 224 -14.13 -22.78 19.05
CA LEU A 224 -14.67 -21.71 19.91
C LEU A 224 -16.05 -21.27 19.43
N ASN A 225 -16.88 -20.85 20.37
CA ASN A 225 -18.15 -20.19 20.09
C ASN A 225 -17.98 -18.66 20.11
N ALA A 226 -18.02 -18.03 18.93
CA ALA A 226 -17.82 -16.58 18.81
C ALA A 226 -18.82 -15.74 19.65
N LEU A 227 -20.01 -16.28 19.95
CA LEU A 227 -21.03 -15.58 20.74
C LEU A 227 -20.79 -15.65 22.27
N ALA A 228 -19.92 -16.55 22.76
CA ALA A 228 -19.75 -16.80 24.18
C ALA A 228 -18.29 -16.72 24.66
N ASP A 229 -17.33 -17.10 23.82
CA ASP A 229 -15.95 -17.34 24.24
C ASP A 229 -15.01 -16.15 23.99
N LEU A 230 -15.51 -15.04 23.41
CA LEU A 230 -14.72 -13.87 23.05
C LEU A 230 -14.95 -12.69 23.99
N LYS A 231 -13.88 -12.01 24.34
CA LYS A 231 -13.91 -10.67 24.94
C LYS A 231 -13.67 -9.63 23.87
N LEU A 232 -14.72 -9.17 23.20
CA LEU A 232 -14.64 -8.27 22.05
C LEU A 232 -13.85 -6.99 22.35
N GLY A 233 -12.86 -6.71 21.54
CA GLY A 233 -11.99 -5.53 21.66
C GLY A 233 -10.86 -5.68 22.67
N ASP A 234 -10.78 -6.79 23.39
CA ASP A 234 -9.71 -7.07 24.35
C ASP A 234 -8.58 -7.88 23.69
N PHE A 235 -7.56 -7.21 23.19
CA PHE A 235 -6.39 -7.86 22.59
C PHE A 235 -5.51 -8.63 23.58
N SER A 236 -5.76 -8.53 24.89
CA SER A 236 -5.14 -9.42 25.88
C SER A 236 -5.77 -10.83 25.88
N ASP A 237 -7.01 -10.96 25.40
CA ASP A 237 -7.71 -12.23 25.27
C ASP A 237 -7.23 -13.01 24.03
N ALA A 238 -6.66 -14.20 24.26
CA ALA A 238 -6.18 -15.06 23.17
C ALA A 238 -7.29 -15.51 22.21
N ASN A 239 -8.51 -15.69 22.70
CA ASN A 239 -9.64 -16.05 21.85
C ASN A 239 -10.06 -14.91 20.94
N PHE A 240 -10.00 -13.66 21.45
CA PHE A 240 -10.28 -12.49 20.63
C PHE A 240 -9.21 -12.31 19.54
N ARG A 241 -7.91 -12.52 19.82
CA ARG A 241 -6.87 -12.51 18.76
C ARG A 241 -7.13 -13.56 17.69
N ARG A 242 -7.60 -14.77 18.05
CA ARG A 242 -8.02 -15.79 17.06
C ARG A 242 -9.19 -15.33 16.21
N TRP A 243 -10.13 -14.56 16.78
CA TRP A 243 -11.22 -13.95 16.01
C TRP A 243 -10.70 -12.92 15.02
N VAL A 244 -9.76 -12.08 15.41
CA VAL A 244 -9.09 -11.12 14.52
C VAL A 244 -8.40 -11.85 13.37
N ASP A 245 -7.60 -12.88 13.65
CA ASP A 245 -6.94 -13.71 12.64
C ASP A 245 -7.93 -14.36 11.67
N PHE A 246 -9.01 -14.91 12.21
CA PHE A 246 -10.07 -15.52 11.41
C PHE A 246 -10.68 -14.51 10.43
N ARG A 247 -10.96 -13.30 10.88
CA ARG A 247 -11.55 -12.24 10.05
C ARG A 247 -10.59 -11.81 8.92
N ILE A 248 -9.32 -11.61 9.23
CA ILE A 248 -8.27 -11.29 8.23
C ILE A 248 -8.11 -12.44 7.23
N THR A 249 -8.02 -13.66 7.72
CA THR A 249 -7.89 -14.86 6.89
C THR A 249 -9.10 -15.03 5.96
N THR A 250 -10.31 -14.77 6.45
CA THR A 250 -11.55 -14.86 5.66
C THR A 250 -11.51 -13.94 4.45
N ILE A 251 -11.16 -12.67 4.63
CA ILE A 251 -11.10 -11.71 3.52
C ILE A 251 -9.99 -12.10 2.53
N THR A 252 -8.85 -12.53 3.03
CA THR A 252 -7.74 -12.99 2.19
C THR A 252 -8.13 -14.23 1.35
N GLU A 253 -8.81 -15.21 1.95
CA GLU A 253 -9.32 -16.41 1.25
C GLU A 253 -10.43 -16.07 0.25
N PHE A 254 -11.33 -15.15 0.60
CA PHE A 254 -12.39 -14.67 -0.30
C PHE A 254 -11.79 -14.01 -1.55
N MET A 255 -10.81 -13.11 -1.37
CA MET A 255 -10.10 -12.51 -2.49
C MET A 255 -9.32 -13.51 -3.33
N LYS A 256 -8.72 -14.53 -2.69
CA LYS A 256 -8.08 -15.61 -3.42
C LYS A 256 -9.07 -16.39 -4.29
N GLU A 257 -10.25 -16.73 -3.77
CA GLU A 257 -11.28 -17.42 -4.54
C GLU A 257 -11.78 -16.57 -5.71
N ILE A 258 -11.96 -15.25 -5.50
CA ILE A 258 -12.25 -14.33 -6.61
C ILE A 258 -11.15 -14.44 -7.68
N GLY A 259 -9.88 -14.37 -7.28
CA GLY A 259 -8.74 -14.49 -8.19
C GLY A 259 -8.73 -15.81 -8.97
N ASP A 260 -8.99 -16.91 -8.31
CA ASP A 260 -9.07 -18.24 -8.93
C ASP A 260 -10.22 -18.29 -9.99
N ASN A 261 -11.36 -17.65 -9.69
CA ASN A 261 -12.51 -17.57 -10.61
C ASN A 261 -12.25 -16.61 -11.78
N VAL A 262 -11.55 -15.48 -11.55
CA VAL A 262 -11.10 -14.59 -12.63
C VAL A 262 -10.22 -15.37 -13.61
N LYS A 263 -9.20 -16.08 -13.09
CA LYS A 263 -8.29 -16.87 -13.94
C LYS A 263 -8.99 -18.03 -14.66
N SER A 264 -10.04 -18.60 -14.06
CA SER A 264 -10.86 -19.62 -14.70
C SER A 264 -11.65 -19.08 -15.90
N GLY A 265 -12.18 -17.85 -15.81
CA GLY A 265 -12.89 -17.17 -16.90
C GLY A 265 -11.96 -16.61 -17.97
N ASN A 266 -10.85 -15.99 -17.53
CA ASN A 266 -9.82 -15.45 -18.40
C ASN A 266 -8.43 -15.53 -17.73
N PRO A 267 -7.55 -16.47 -18.14
CA PRO A 267 -6.23 -16.64 -17.53
C PRO A 267 -5.32 -15.40 -17.58
N ARG A 268 -5.60 -14.46 -18.48
CA ARG A 268 -4.82 -13.21 -18.61
C ARG A 268 -5.34 -12.07 -17.76
N ALA A 269 -6.62 -12.11 -17.38
CA ALA A 269 -7.22 -11.06 -16.57
C ALA A 269 -6.62 -11.03 -15.16
N VAL A 270 -6.47 -9.83 -14.61
CA VAL A 270 -5.93 -9.61 -13.26
C VAL A 270 -7.03 -9.38 -12.23
N THR A 271 -6.72 -9.71 -10.98
CA THR A 271 -7.59 -9.43 -9.83
C THR A 271 -6.98 -8.30 -9.02
N ILE A 272 -7.79 -7.29 -8.76
CA ILE A 272 -7.38 -6.06 -8.08
C ILE A 272 -8.27 -5.91 -6.85
N ALA A 273 -7.69 -5.74 -5.65
CA ALA A 273 -8.47 -5.36 -4.47
C ALA A 273 -8.34 -3.86 -4.26
N GLU A 274 -9.46 -3.17 -4.14
CA GLU A 274 -9.47 -1.81 -3.61
C GLU A 274 -9.43 -1.85 -2.10
N ILE A 275 -8.46 -1.13 -1.52
CA ILE A 275 -8.25 -1.08 -0.09
C ILE A 275 -8.17 0.36 0.38
N TYR A 276 -9.17 0.75 1.16
CA TYR A 276 -9.23 2.04 1.81
C TYR A 276 -8.28 2.16 3.01
N PRO A 277 -8.25 1.21 3.99
CA PRO A 277 -7.24 1.28 5.03
C PRO A 277 -5.88 0.81 4.50
N GLY A 278 -4.81 1.45 4.99
CA GLY A 278 -3.44 1.06 4.67
C GLY A 278 -2.87 0.02 5.63
N ILE A 279 -1.91 0.47 6.44
CA ILE A 279 -1.25 -0.35 7.47
C ILE A 279 -1.78 -0.05 8.88
N GLU A 280 -2.71 0.87 9.00
CA GLU A 280 -3.28 1.40 10.24
C GLU A 280 -4.19 0.37 10.92
N PHE A 281 -4.61 0.70 12.14
CA PHE A 281 -5.50 -0.15 12.94
C PHE A 281 -6.85 -0.43 12.25
N GLU A 282 -7.32 0.50 11.43
CA GLU A 282 -8.53 0.34 10.62
C GLU A 282 -8.47 -0.91 9.74
N ALA A 283 -7.31 -1.26 9.19
CA ALA A 283 -7.13 -2.49 8.39
C ALA A 283 -7.44 -3.74 9.21
N VAL A 284 -7.03 -3.77 10.47
CA VAL A 284 -7.34 -4.86 11.41
C VAL A 284 -8.84 -4.92 11.69
N ARG A 285 -9.46 -3.76 11.90
CA ARG A 285 -10.90 -3.67 12.17
C ARG A 285 -11.75 -4.21 11.02
N VAL A 286 -11.45 -3.81 9.79
CA VAL A 286 -12.19 -4.28 8.62
C VAL A 286 -11.74 -5.67 8.14
N GLY A 287 -10.66 -6.21 8.69
CA GLY A 287 -10.12 -7.51 8.33
C GLY A 287 -9.44 -7.55 6.95
N SER A 288 -9.05 -6.39 6.41
CA SER A 288 -8.41 -6.30 5.10
C SER A 288 -6.92 -5.99 5.28
N ASP A 289 -6.10 -7.03 5.25
CA ASP A 289 -4.65 -6.92 5.43
C ASP A 289 -3.93 -6.85 4.10
N VAL A 290 -3.49 -5.64 3.72
CA VAL A 290 -2.74 -5.37 2.48
C VAL A 290 -1.52 -6.29 2.35
N TYR A 291 -0.79 -6.54 3.45
CA TYR A 291 0.36 -7.43 3.45
C TYR A 291 -0.03 -8.86 3.02
N GLN A 292 -1.16 -9.38 3.51
CA GLN A 292 -1.64 -10.71 3.13
C GLN A 292 -2.23 -10.73 1.73
N LEU A 293 -2.98 -9.71 1.34
CA LEU A 293 -3.64 -9.63 0.04
C LEU A 293 -2.64 -9.73 -1.13
N TYR A 294 -1.49 -9.09 -1.05
CA TYR A 294 -0.46 -9.21 -2.09
C TYR A 294 0.05 -10.64 -2.32
N ASN A 295 -0.22 -11.59 -1.42
CA ASN A 295 0.11 -12.99 -1.65
C ASN A 295 -0.84 -13.70 -2.61
N VAL A 296 -2.10 -13.27 -2.66
CA VAL A 296 -3.20 -14.05 -3.26
C VAL A 296 -3.81 -13.39 -4.49
N ILE A 297 -3.56 -12.10 -4.72
CA ILE A 297 -4.07 -11.34 -5.87
C ILE A 297 -2.94 -10.70 -6.68
N ASP A 298 -3.27 -10.20 -7.86
CA ASP A 298 -2.28 -9.64 -8.80
C ASP A 298 -1.79 -8.26 -8.35
N LEU A 299 -2.67 -7.37 -7.89
CA LEU A 299 -2.30 -6.06 -7.37
C LEU A 299 -3.34 -5.51 -6.37
N VAL A 300 -2.95 -4.52 -5.60
CA VAL A 300 -3.82 -3.74 -4.72
C VAL A 300 -3.91 -2.32 -5.23
N ALA A 301 -5.13 -1.81 -5.32
CA ALA A 301 -5.44 -0.41 -5.57
C ALA A 301 -5.71 0.27 -4.22
N HIS A 302 -4.85 1.20 -3.85
CA HIS A 302 -4.93 1.87 -2.56
C HIS A 302 -5.68 3.18 -2.67
N GLU A 303 -6.86 3.23 -2.07
CA GLU A 303 -7.60 4.45 -1.82
C GLU A 303 -7.00 5.16 -0.59
N TYR A 304 -5.74 5.57 -0.72
CA TYR A 304 -4.92 6.05 0.38
C TYR A 304 -4.71 7.56 0.31
N GLU A 305 -5.28 8.27 1.27
CA GLU A 305 -5.25 9.71 1.29
C GLU A 305 -3.94 10.29 1.85
N TRP A 306 -3.53 11.37 1.26
CA TRP A 306 -2.51 12.25 1.79
C TRP A 306 -2.90 12.89 3.15
N SER A 307 -4.19 13.10 3.44
CA SER A 307 -4.69 13.74 4.65
C SER A 307 -4.85 12.80 5.86
N GLY A 308 -4.32 11.58 5.77
CA GLY A 308 -4.44 10.55 6.81
C GLY A 308 -5.74 9.76 6.68
N VAL A 309 -5.59 8.47 6.52
CA VAL A 309 -6.68 7.53 6.29
C VAL A 309 -7.68 7.55 7.42
N GLY A 310 -8.94 7.71 7.09
CA GLY A 310 -10.05 7.54 8.02
C GLY A 310 -10.29 8.66 9.00
N ASN A 311 -9.52 9.74 8.97
CA ASN A 311 -9.73 10.84 9.87
C ASN A 311 -9.56 12.21 9.20
N ALA A 312 -10.60 12.68 8.53
CA ALA A 312 -10.68 14.02 7.92
C ALA A 312 -10.36 15.17 8.88
N SER A 313 -10.25 14.91 10.18
CA SER A 313 -9.89 15.90 11.20
C SER A 313 -8.39 16.06 11.42
N ARG A 314 -7.56 15.12 10.97
CA ARG A 314 -6.09 15.21 11.07
C ARG A 314 -5.52 16.10 9.97
N LYS A 315 -5.68 17.38 10.11
CA LYS A 315 -5.10 18.40 9.20
C LYS A 315 -3.71 18.82 9.70
N THR A 316 -2.78 17.88 9.78
CA THR A 316 -1.43 18.14 10.28
C THR A 316 -0.40 18.06 9.15
N PRO A 317 0.69 18.81 9.19
CA PRO A 317 1.79 18.68 8.22
C PRO A 317 2.49 17.31 8.23
N LEU A 318 2.16 16.45 9.17
CA LEU A 318 2.63 15.06 9.19
C LEU A 318 1.91 14.16 8.19
N ASP A 319 0.80 14.61 7.61
CA ASP A 319 -0.01 13.80 6.69
C ASP A 319 0.83 13.31 5.50
N TRP A 320 1.69 14.16 4.94
CA TRP A 320 2.58 13.77 3.86
C TRP A 320 3.61 12.69 4.29
N LEU A 321 4.11 12.77 5.52
CA LEU A 321 5.06 11.81 6.07
C LEU A 321 4.38 10.44 6.25
N HIS A 322 3.19 10.43 6.82
CA HIS A 322 2.35 9.25 6.95
C HIS A 322 2.03 8.63 5.59
N PHE A 323 1.64 9.46 4.62
CA PHE A 323 1.37 9.06 3.24
C PHE A 323 2.61 8.40 2.58
N MET A 324 3.79 9.00 2.71
CA MET A 324 5.04 8.43 2.17
C MET A 324 5.39 7.11 2.82
N ILE A 325 5.28 6.99 4.15
CA ILE A 325 5.56 5.73 4.87
C ILE A 325 4.61 4.63 4.42
N GLY A 326 3.32 4.95 4.26
CA GLY A 326 2.33 4.01 3.70
C GLY A 326 2.73 3.51 2.32
N MET A 327 3.06 4.42 1.39
CA MET A 327 3.49 4.06 0.03
C MET A 327 4.74 3.17 0.00
N TYR A 328 5.75 3.49 0.81
CA TYR A 328 6.95 2.65 0.92
C TYR A 328 6.61 1.25 1.47
N SER A 329 5.69 1.17 2.42
CA SER A 329 5.22 -0.10 2.97
C SER A 329 4.50 -0.93 1.90
N PHE A 330 3.56 -0.33 1.16
CA PHE A 330 2.83 -1.01 0.08
C PHE A 330 3.76 -1.52 -1.01
N ARG A 331 4.73 -0.71 -1.44
CA ARG A 331 5.76 -1.12 -2.41
C ARG A 331 6.55 -2.32 -1.92
N SER A 332 6.92 -2.34 -0.66
CA SER A 332 7.64 -3.47 -0.05
C SER A 332 6.77 -4.73 0.03
N PHE A 333 5.49 -4.59 0.38
CA PHE A 333 4.56 -5.72 0.45
C PHE A 333 4.26 -6.31 -0.94
N ALA A 334 4.17 -5.44 -1.95
CA ALA A 334 3.92 -5.82 -3.33
C ALA A 334 5.09 -6.57 -3.99
N GLY A 335 6.33 -6.30 -3.56
CA GLY A 335 7.52 -6.85 -4.20
C GLY A 335 7.62 -6.38 -5.66
N ALA A 336 7.51 -7.30 -6.61
CA ALA A 336 7.54 -7.00 -8.04
C ALA A 336 6.17 -6.62 -8.64
N LYS A 337 5.09 -6.76 -7.86
CA LYS A 337 3.73 -6.46 -8.35
C LYS A 337 3.50 -4.94 -8.42
N PRO A 338 2.60 -4.47 -9.30
CA PRO A 338 2.18 -3.08 -9.31
C PRO A 338 1.49 -2.68 -8.00
N THR A 339 1.55 -1.40 -7.70
CA THR A 339 0.89 -0.79 -6.53
C THR A 339 0.18 0.45 -7.02
N TRP A 340 -1.13 0.34 -7.27
CA TRP A 340 -1.92 1.49 -7.67
C TRP A 340 -2.24 2.35 -6.46
N LEU A 341 -2.05 3.64 -6.62
CA LEU A 341 -2.33 4.60 -5.56
C LEU A 341 -3.23 5.72 -6.10
N LEU A 342 -4.40 5.83 -5.51
CA LEU A 342 -5.37 6.84 -5.89
C LEU A 342 -4.94 8.23 -5.43
N SER A 343 -5.04 9.17 -6.36
CA SER A 343 -4.66 10.56 -6.12
C SER A 343 -5.84 11.35 -5.57
N TYR A 344 -6.14 11.20 -4.29
CA TYR A 344 -7.10 12.08 -3.63
C TYR A 344 -6.48 13.43 -3.36
N SER A 345 -6.75 14.38 -4.24
CA SER A 345 -6.19 15.72 -4.15
C SER A 345 -7.00 16.70 -3.30
N TRP A 346 -8.26 16.37 -3.01
CA TRP A 346 -9.19 17.25 -2.29
C TRP A 346 -9.30 18.67 -2.86
N ASP A 347 -9.20 18.78 -4.18
CA ASP A 347 -9.20 20.06 -4.89
C ASP A 347 -10.57 20.79 -4.90
N GLY A 348 -11.61 20.14 -4.35
CA GLY A 348 -12.88 20.80 -4.04
C GLY A 348 -12.88 21.68 -2.79
N ASP A 349 -11.84 21.61 -1.95
CA ASP A 349 -11.71 22.44 -0.76
C ASP A 349 -11.33 23.88 -1.14
N LYS A 350 -11.95 24.86 -0.46
CA LYS A 350 -11.70 26.29 -0.72
C LYS A 350 -10.21 26.65 -0.53
N GLY A 351 -9.64 27.29 -1.55
CA GLY A 351 -8.27 27.78 -1.53
C GLY A 351 -7.21 26.79 -1.96
N ILE A 352 -7.58 25.56 -2.31
CA ILE A 352 -6.65 24.61 -2.90
C ILE A 352 -6.73 24.69 -4.43
N SER A 353 -5.57 24.88 -5.05
CA SER A 353 -5.43 24.78 -6.49
C SER A 353 -5.47 23.30 -6.91
N PRO A 354 -6.44 22.88 -7.74
CA PRO A 354 -6.52 21.49 -8.20
C PRO A 354 -5.22 21.01 -8.84
N GLY A 355 -4.66 21.80 -9.73
CA GLY A 355 -3.40 21.47 -10.40
C GLY A 355 -2.22 21.34 -9.46
N ASP A 356 -2.08 22.18 -8.44
CA ASP A 356 -1.01 22.08 -7.45
C ASP A 356 -1.17 20.83 -6.58
N ALA A 357 -2.38 20.55 -6.10
CA ALA A 357 -2.66 19.37 -5.28
C ALA A 357 -2.33 18.08 -6.04
N MET A 358 -2.76 17.97 -7.30
CA MET A 358 -2.46 16.82 -8.16
C MET A 358 -0.95 16.66 -8.36
N GLN A 359 -0.23 17.71 -8.67
CA GLN A 359 1.23 17.65 -8.84
C GLN A 359 1.94 17.14 -7.59
N ASN A 360 1.50 17.57 -6.39
CA ASN A 360 2.08 17.09 -5.13
C ASN A 360 1.93 15.59 -4.97
N LEU A 361 0.75 15.06 -5.25
CA LEU A 361 0.46 13.63 -5.14
C LEU A 361 1.25 12.81 -6.15
N PHE A 362 1.23 13.18 -7.43
CA PHE A 362 1.99 12.46 -8.45
C PHE A 362 3.50 12.51 -8.20
N SER A 363 4.03 13.65 -7.77
CA SER A 363 5.45 13.76 -7.40
C SER A 363 5.81 12.83 -6.23
N ALA A 364 4.96 12.73 -5.21
CA ALA A 364 5.11 11.82 -4.08
C ALA A 364 5.06 10.35 -4.52
N GLN A 365 4.07 9.98 -5.34
CA GLN A 365 3.89 8.63 -5.88
C GLN A 365 5.11 8.18 -6.70
N LEU A 366 5.58 9.03 -7.61
CA LEU A 366 6.77 8.76 -8.43
C LEU A 366 8.02 8.60 -7.57
N THR A 367 8.17 9.42 -6.54
CA THR A 367 9.30 9.32 -5.59
C THR A 367 9.25 7.99 -4.83
N ALA A 368 8.08 7.58 -4.34
CA ALA A 368 7.90 6.29 -3.68
C ALA A 368 7.99 5.08 -4.64
N GLY A 369 7.83 5.30 -5.94
CA GLY A 369 7.81 4.24 -6.96
C GLY A 369 6.48 3.49 -7.04
N THR A 370 5.38 4.13 -6.62
CA THR A 370 4.01 3.61 -6.78
C THR A 370 3.45 4.00 -8.15
N ASN A 371 2.45 3.26 -8.60
CA ASN A 371 1.78 3.49 -9.87
C ASN A 371 0.63 4.48 -9.68
N CYS A 372 0.46 5.41 -10.59
CA CYS A 372 -0.54 6.45 -10.48
C CYS A 372 -1.93 5.94 -10.90
N TRP A 373 -2.90 6.11 -10.04
CA TRP A 373 -4.29 5.81 -10.27
C TRP A 373 -5.11 7.06 -9.98
N ASP A 374 -5.94 7.49 -10.91
CA ASP A 374 -6.62 8.78 -10.85
C ASP A 374 -8.11 8.66 -11.19
N VAL A 375 -8.94 9.41 -10.48
CA VAL A 375 -10.40 9.42 -10.65
C VAL A 375 -10.87 10.76 -11.17
N TYR A 376 -11.62 10.75 -12.28
CA TYR A 376 -12.25 11.93 -12.82
C TYR A 376 -13.66 12.11 -12.26
N GLY A 377 -13.92 13.30 -11.71
CA GLY A 377 -15.26 13.66 -11.26
C GLY A 377 -15.71 12.99 -9.97
N HIS A 378 -14.85 12.28 -9.27
CA HIS A 378 -15.16 11.73 -7.95
C HIS A 378 -15.22 12.85 -6.90
N VAL A 379 -16.17 12.77 -5.97
CA VAL A 379 -16.40 13.84 -4.98
C VAL A 379 -15.26 14.04 -3.98
N MET A 380 -14.43 13.03 -3.76
CA MET A 380 -13.33 13.05 -2.82
C MET A 380 -11.98 13.22 -3.51
N SER A 381 -11.89 12.81 -4.77
CA SER A 381 -10.65 12.96 -5.50
C SER A 381 -10.91 13.80 -6.68
N GLY A 382 -10.29 14.42 -7.11
CA GLY A 382 -10.62 14.85 -8.35
C GLY A 382 -10.02 16.00 -8.78
N SER A 383 -9.00 15.88 -9.27
CA SER A 383 -8.58 16.91 -10.10
C SER A 383 -9.55 17.10 -11.25
N ASN A 384 -10.28 18.20 -11.20
CA ASN A 384 -11.03 18.71 -12.32
C ASN A 384 -10.13 19.44 -13.33
N ASP A 385 -8.83 19.56 -13.06
CA ASP A 385 -7.85 20.13 -13.98
C ASP A 385 -7.38 19.09 -15.00
N ILE A 386 -8.20 18.88 -16.03
CA ILE A 386 -7.93 17.96 -17.12
C ILE A 386 -6.63 18.32 -17.87
N ALA A 387 -6.34 19.60 -18.02
CA ALA A 387 -5.13 20.06 -18.73
C ALA A 387 -3.86 19.66 -17.96
N MET A 388 -3.89 19.85 -16.64
CA MET A 388 -2.77 19.41 -15.78
C MET A 388 -2.62 17.88 -15.78
N ARG A 389 -3.72 17.13 -15.71
CA ARG A 389 -3.69 15.66 -15.81
C ARG A 389 -3.03 15.18 -17.10
N LYS A 390 -3.46 15.73 -18.25
CA LYS A 390 -2.84 15.45 -19.54
C LYS A 390 -1.34 15.70 -19.54
N LYS A 391 -0.95 16.86 -19.02
CA LYS A 391 0.46 17.23 -18.92
C LYS A 391 1.26 16.25 -18.07
N ILE A 392 0.73 15.86 -16.91
CA ILE A 392 1.40 14.91 -16.00
C ILE A 392 1.54 13.54 -16.66
N PHE A 393 0.46 13.00 -17.23
CA PHE A 393 0.49 11.66 -17.83
C PHE A 393 1.36 11.59 -19.07
N ALA A 394 1.35 12.63 -19.93
CA ALA A 394 2.26 12.71 -21.06
C ALA A 394 3.75 12.74 -20.62
N TRP A 395 4.04 13.52 -19.57
CA TRP A 395 5.40 13.59 -19.01
C TRP A 395 5.82 12.27 -18.34
N ILE A 396 4.89 11.57 -17.66
CA ILE A 396 5.17 10.24 -17.09
C ILE A 396 5.48 9.23 -18.20
N GLU A 397 4.71 9.24 -19.31
CA GLU A 397 4.93 8.38 -20.46
C GLU A 397 6.33 8.61 -21.07
N GLU A 398 6.74 9.86 -21.24
CA GLU A 398 8.07 10.21 -21.74
C GLU A 398 9.21 9.73 -20.82
N HIS A 399 8.99 9.74 -19.50
CA HIS A 399 10.01 9.42 -18.49
C HIS A 399 9.78 8.09 -17.77
N GLU A 400 8.93 7.20 -18.31
CA GLU A 400 8.56 5.93 -17.66
C GLU A 400 9.77 5.07 -17.24
N GLN A 401 10.84 5.09 -18.03
CA GLN A 401 12.06 4.32 -17.75
C GLN A 401 12.78 4.78 -16.48
N THR A 402 12.69 6.05 -16.14
CA THR A 402 13.28 6.62 -14.93
C THR A 402 12.49 6.17 -13.70
N PHE A 403 11.16 6.15 -13.76
CA PHE A 403 10.33 5.98 -12.58
C PHE A 403 9.87 4.54 -12.35
N TYR A 404 9.60 3.77 -13.40
CA TYR A 404 8.95 2.46 -13.31
C TYR A 404 9.86 1.24 -13.59
N ASN A 405 11.11 1.45 -13.93
CA ASN A 405 12.07 0.36 -13.92
C ASN A 405 12.37 -0.10 -12.49
N THR A 406 12.80 -1.36 -12.36
CA THR A 406 13.11 -1.96 -11.06
C THR A 406 14.13 -1.12 -10.28
N ARG A 407 13.79 -0.77 -9.06
CA ARG A 407 14.64 -0.06 -8.11
C ARG A 407 15.29 -1.06 -7.16
N THR A 408 16.61 -1.19 -7.22
CA THR A 408 17.37 -2.05 -6.31
C THR A 408 18.03 -1.19 -5.23
N PRO A 409 17.76 -1.44 -3.94
CA PRO A 409 18.45 -0.73 -2.84
C PRO A 409 19.97 -0.93 -2.92
N ILE A 410 20.73 0.08 -2.46
CA ILE A 410 22.21 0.04 -2.56
C ILE A 410 22.81 -0.55 -1.28
N HIS A 411 22.66 0.12 -0.14
CA HIS A 411 23.10 -0.35 1.19
C HIS A 411 22.09 0.09 2.25
N PRO A 412 20.85 -0.40 2.21
CA PRO A 412 19.78 0.14 3.03
C PRO A 412 19.90 -0.30 4.49
N ILE A 413 19.42 0.57 5.38
CA ILE A 413 19.03 0.15 6.73
C ILE A 413 17.69 -0.57 6.61
N GLY A 414 17.62 -1.83 7.00
CA GLY A 414 16.36 -2.56 7.07
C GLY A 414 15.48 -2.03 8.20
N VAL A 415 14.21 -1.78 7.92
CA VAL A 415 13.19 -1.50 8.94
C VAL A 415 12.19 -2.64 8.92
N TYR A 416 12.14 -3.39 10.03
CA TYR A 416 11.31 -4.58 10.09
C TYR A 416 9.86 -4.25 10.39
N PHE A 417 8.96 -4.60 9.46
CA PHE A 417 7.53 -4.56 9.65
C PHE A 417 7.04 -5.92 10.18
N SER A 418 6.50 -5.93 11.40
CA SER A 418 5.93 -7.13 12.03
C SER A 418 4.40 -7.15 11.86
N PRO A 419 3.85 -7.94 10.93
CA PRO A 419 2.41 -8.00 10.71
C PRO A 419 1.65 -8.42 11.97
N ARG A 420 2.15 -9.40 12.72
CA ARG A 420 1.50 -9.88 13.94
C ARG A 420 1.49 -8.88 15.08
N THR A 421 2.58 -8.12 15.23
CA THR A 421 2.60 -7.03 16.20
C THR A 421 1.60 -5.94 15.81
N ARG A 422 1.51 -5.60 14.52
CA ARG A 422 0.52 -4.67 13.98
C ARG A 422 -0.91 -5.17 14.24
N ASP A 423 -1.18 -6.45 14.04
CA ASP A 423 -2.53 -7.02 14.18
C ASP A 423 -3.03 -6.99 15.63
N TYR A 424 -2.14 -7.15 16.60
CA TYR A 424 -2.51 -7.28 18.02
C TYR A 424 -2.17 -6.08 18.89
N PHE A 425 -1.15 -5.29 18.49
CA PHE A 425 -0.61 -4.18 19.29
C PHE A 425 -0.33 -2.97 18.37
N ALA A 426 -1.34 -2.59 17.59
CA ALA A 426 -1.20 -1.62 16.49
C ALA A 426 -0.67 -0.26 16.93
N GLU A 427 -1.20 0.31 18.05
CA GLU A 427 -0.86 1.68 18.44
C GLU A 427 0.63 1.82 18.79
N GLU A 428 1.13 0.97 19.66
CA GLU A 428 2.52 1.03 20.10
C GLU A 428 3.49 0.71 18.96
N PHE A 429 3.14 -0.32 18.16
CA PHE A 429 3.96 -0.73 17.04
C PHE A 429 4.02 0.34 15.96
N LEU A 430 2.87 0.88 15.56
CA LEU A 430 2.81 1.86 14.46
C LEU A 430 3.48 3.17 14.84
N ASP A 431 3.31 3.67 16.06
CA ASP A 431 4.05 4.85 16.53
C ASP A 431 5.56 4.64 16.47
N SER A 432 6.03 3.44 16.87
CA SER A 432 7.44 3.07 16.83
C SER A 432 7.96 2.91 15.40
N TYR A 433 7.18 2.27 14.54
CA TYR A 433 7.50 2.04 13.13
C TYR A 433 7.51 3.35 12.33
N PHE A 434 6.44 4.16 12.43
CA PHE A 434 6.36 5.46 11.75
C PHE A 434 7.48 6.39 12.21
N GLY A 435 7.75 6.43 13.49
CA GLY A 435 8.81 7.30 14.02
C GLY A 435 10.22 6.86 13.62
N LEU A 436 10.48 5.56 13.54
CA LEU A 436 11.77 5.06 13.03
C LEU A 436 11.92 5.39 11.53
N MET A 437 10.87 5.19 10.74
CA MET A 437 10.86 5.59 9.33
C MET A 437 11.07 7.09 9.18
N ALA A 438 10.39 7.92 9.99
CA ALA A 438 10.54 9.36 9.98
C ALA A 438 11.97 9.81 10.35
N LEU A 439 12.59 9.18 11.34
CA LEU A 439 14.00 9.42 11.70
C LEU A 439 14.92 9.21 10.49
N LEU A 440 14.77 8.08 9.80
CA LEU A 440 15.60 7.76 8.63
C LEU A 440 15.31 8.69 7.45
N MET A 441 14.03 9.01 7.19
CA MET A 441 13.63 9.92 6.10
C MET A 441 14.16 11.34 6.33
N HIS A 442 14.02 11.87 7.55
CA HIS A 442 14.48 13.20 7.89
C HIS A 442 16.00 13.34 7.95
N SER A 443 16.71 12.24 8.19
CA SER A 443 18.18 12.16 8.12
C SER A 443 18.69 11.74 6.73
N HIS A 444 17.81 11.63 5.74
CA HIS A 444 18.13 11.19 4.37
C HIS A 444 18.93 9.89 4.32
N ARG A 445 18.67 8.97 5.25
CA ARG A 445 19.28 7.64 5.27
C ARG A 445 18.55 6.72 4.33
N GLU A 446 19.29 5.96 3.54
CA GLU A 446 18.70 4.92 2.73
C GLU A 446 18.11 3.81 3.61
N PHE A 447 16.90 3.40 3.33
CA PHE A 447 16.21 2.33 4.06
C PHE A 447 15.47 1.39 3.11
N GLN A 448 15.20 0.19 3.63
CA GLN A 448 14.35 -0.81 2.99
C GLN A 448 13.43 -1.41 4.04
N ILE A 449 12.13 -1.49 3.75
CA ILE A 449 11.21 -2.21 4.62
C ILE A 449 11.41 -3.71 4.42
N VAL A 450 11.62 -4.41 5.54
CA VAL A 450 11.83 -5.84 5.61
C VAL A 450 10.62 -6.48 6.29
N THR A 451 10.10 -7.56 5.73
CA THR A 451 8.93 -8.28 6.23
C THR A 451 9.31 -9.74 6.51
N PRO A 452 8.47 -10.53 7.18
CA PRO A 452 8.73 -11.97 7.33
C PRO A 452 9.05 -12.69 6.01
N ARG A 453 8.46 -12.24 4.89
CA ARG A 453 8.72 -12.83 3.56
C ARG A 453 10.11 -12.50 3.00
N THR A 454 10.63 -11.32 3.31
CA THR A 454 11.88 -10.82 2.73
C THR A 454 13.06 -10.89 3.69
N LEU A 455 12.81 -11.25 4.96
CA LEU A 455 13.82 -11.27 6.02
C LEU A 455 15.02 -12.16 5.71
N LYS A 456 14.79 -13.34 5.16
CA LYS A 456 15.87 -14.29 4.80
C LYS A 456 16.74 -13.81 3.64
N ASP A 457 16.18 -12.95 2.79
CA ASP A 457 16.83 -12.42 1.59
C ASP A 457 17.42 -11.02 1.80
N PHE A 458 17.19 -10.42 2.97
CA PHE A 458 17.75 -9.11 3.28
C PHE A 458 19.28 -9.16 3.40
N ARG A 459 19.97 -8.23 2.73
CA ARG A 459 21.43 -8.16 2.64
C ARG A 459 22.00 -6.80 3.04
N GLY A 460 21.16 -5.90 3.59
CA GLY A 460 21.63 -4.63 4.14
C GLY A 460 22.53 -4.82 5.36
N PRO A 461 23.36 -3.84 5.70
CA PRO A 461 24.31 -3.96 6.81
C PRO A 461 23.66 -3.91 8.20
N VAL A 462 22.47 -3.32 8.30
CA VAL A 462 21.73 -3.09 9.54
C VAL A 462 20.27 -3.44 9.36
N LEU A 463 19.68 -4.09 10.36
CA LEU A 463 18.24 -4.35 10.44
C LEU A 463 17.70 -3.84 11.79
N ALA A 464 16.73 -2.94 11.73
CA ALA A 464 16.10 -2.35 12.91
C ALA A 464 14.73 -2.96 13.19
N LEU A 465 14.50 -3.37 14.42
CA LEU A 465 13.23 -3.88 14.95
C LEU A 465 12.56 -2.75 15.75
N ALA A 466 11.52 -2.16 15.17
CA ALA A 466 10.77 -1.06 15.77
C ALA A 466 9.67 -1.58 16.71
N ASP A 467 10.07 -2.04 17.89
CA ASP A 467 9.13 -2.63 18.88
C ASP A 467 8.32 -3.83 18.34
N ALA A 468 8.98 -4.68 17.57
CA ALA A 468 8.38 -5.87 16.97
C ALA A 468 8.18 -6.98 18.03
N SER A 469 7.18 -6.83 18.88
CA SER A 469 6.98 -7.70 20.04
C SER A 469 6.63 -9.14 19.67
N CYS A 470 5.78 -9.35 18.65
CA CYS A 470 5.40 -10.67 18.17
C CYS A 470 6.36 -11.15 17.07
N LEU A 471 7.12 -12.20 17.37
CA LEU A 471 8.00 -12.86 16.39
C LEU A 471 7.81 -14.37 16.44
N SER A 472 7.64 -15.01 15.30
CA SER A 472 7.63 -16.47 15.19
C SER A 472 9.02 -17.07 15.40
N ASN A 473 9.08 -18.37 15.65
CA ASN A 473 10.35 -19.08 15.75
C ASN A 473 11.16 -19.02 14.45
N SER A 474 10.50 -19.01 13.30
CA SER A 474 11.16 -18.88 11.99
C SER A 474 11.78 -17.49 11.76
N GLU A 475 11.11 -16.44 12.24
CA GLU A 475 11.63 -15.07 12.20
C GLU A 475 12.84 -14.92 13.15
N LEU A 476 12.73 -15.43 14.38
CA LEU A 476 13.86 -15.44 15.33
C LEU A 476 15.08 -16.18 14.78
N ALA A 477 14.89 -17.33 14.12
CA ALA A 477 15.99 -18.08 13.50
C ALA A 477 16.61 -17.29 12.32
N ALA A 478 15.82 -16.56 11.54
CA ALA A 478 16.31 -15.70 10.46
C ALA A 478 17.11 -14.50 11.01
N LEU A 479 16.63 -13.86 12.07
CA LEU A 479 17.33 -12.77 12.77
C LEU A 479 18.65 -13.24 13.37
N GLU A 480 18.66 -14.42 13.98
CA GLU A 480 19.90 -15.03 14.50
C GLU A 480 20.91 -15.31 13.38
N SER A 481 20.43 -15.87 12.25
CA SER A 481 21.27 -16.10 11.06
C SER A 481 21.84 -14.80 10.50
N PHE A 482 21.04 -13.74 10.42
CA PHE A 482 21.47 -12.42 9.98
C PHE A 482 22.56 -11.86 10.91
N ALA A 483 22.38 -11.92 12.22
CA ALA A 483 23.36 -11.46 13.20
C ALA A 483 24.67 -12.27 13.15
N LYS A 484 24.58 -13.60 12.99
CA LYS A 484 25.75 -14.49 12.86
C LYS A 484 26.52 -14.26 11.56
N SER A 485 25.86 -13.84 10.49
CA SER A 485 26.51 -13.50 9.21
C SER A 485 27.20 -12.13 9.21
N GLY A 486 27.20 -11.42 10.34
CA GLY A 486 27.87 -10.13 10.49
C GLY A 486 26.96 -8.90 10.36
N GLY A 487 25.65 -9.11 10.18
CA GLY A 487 24.66 -8.04 10.20
C GLY A 487 24.50 -7.41 11.59
N ASN A 488 24.21 -6.12 11.63
CA ASN A 488 23.93 -5.40 12.88
C ASN A 488 22.42 -5.38 13.15
N LEU A 489 22.00 -5.69 14.36
CA LEU A 489 20.62 -5.54 14.80
C LEU A 489 20.45 -4.30 15.68
N ILE A 490 19.49 -3.43 15.33
CA ILE A 490 18.96 -2.43 16.24
C ILE A 490 17.67 -3.02 16.83
N VAL A 491 17.67 -3.24 18.13
CA VAL A 491 16.54 -3.85 18.85
C VAL A 491 15.96 -2.83 19.82
N THR A 492 14.67 -2.52 19.68
CA THR A 492 14.02 -1.53 20.53
C THR A 492 12.84 -2.12 21.30
N GLY A 493 12.59 -1.58 22.50
CA GLY A 493 11.40 -1.87 23.30
C GLY A 493 11.21 -3.35 23.60
N HIS A 494 10.02 -3.84 23.27
CA HIS A 494 9.56 -5.19 23.59
C HIS A 494 9.81 -6.24 22.51
N SER A 495 10.66 -5.92 21.52
CA SER A 495 10.91 -6.83 20.38
C SER A 495 11.22 -8.26 20.82
N GLY A 496 10.49 -9.23 20.26
CA GLY A 496 10.69 -10.67 20.49
C GLY A 496 10.18 -11.21 21.84
N GLN A 497 9.45 -10.44 22.62
CA GLN A 497 8.88 -10.90 23.91
C GLN A 497 7.72 -11.88 23.75
N LEU A 498 7.01 -11.80 22.63
CA LEU A 498 5.81 -12.59 22.37
C LEU A 498 6.03 -13.54 21.20
N ASP A 499 5.29 -14.63 21.17
CA ASP A 499 5.22 -15.50 19.99
C ASP A 499 4.28 -14.93 18.92
N GLU A 500 4.14 -15.63 17.81
CA GLU A 500 3.28 -15.24 16.68
C GLU A 500 1.78 -15.20 17.00
N THR A 501 1.36 -15.72 18.16
CA THR A 501 -0.03 -15.68 18.65
C THR A 501 -0.26 -14.57 19.68
N GLY A 502 0.81 -13.80 19.97
CA GLY A 502 0.78 -12.74 20.99
C GLY A 502 0.85 -13.26 22.43
N LEU A 503 1.29 -14.51 22.63
CA LEU A 503 1.51 -15.07 23.96
C LEU A 503 2.94 -14.79 24.45
N ALA A 504 3.08 -14.45 25.72
CA ALA A 504 4.38 -14.19 26.33
C ALA A 504 5.26 -15.44 26.30
N ARG A 505 6.48 -15.27 25.83
CA ARG A 505 7.50 -16.32 25.90
C ARG A 505 8.05 -16.43 27.32
N PRO A 506 8.45 -17.64 27.79
CA PRO A 506 9.11 -17.81 29.09
C PRO A 506 10.39 -16.98 29.22
N SER A 507 11.05 -16.70 28.09
CA SER A 507 12.23 -15.85 28.00
C SER A 507 12.32 -15.22 26.62
N ASN A 508 12.92 -14.03 26.50
CA ASN A 508 13.14 -13.39 25.24
C ASN A 508 14.33 -14.04 24.50
N ILE A 509 14.01 -14.89 23.51
CA ILE A 509 14.99 -15.63 22.72
C ILE A 509 15.94 -14.69 21.96
N LEU A 510 15.42 -13.55 21.46
CA LEU A 510 16.21 -12.53 20.79
C LEU A 510 17.29 -11.97 21.71
N HIS A 511 16.94 -11.65 22.97
CA HIS A 511 17.90 -11.19 23.96
C HIS A 511 18.93 -12.26 24.31
N GLN A 512 18.52 -13.53 24.35
CA GLN A 512 19.42 -14.64 24.67
C GLN A 512 20.51 -14.83 23.61
N PHE A 513 20.14 -14.94 22.33
CA PHE A 513 21.17 -15.17 21.30
C PHE A 513 22.05 -13.94 21.03
N LEU A 514 21.54 -12.72 21.30
CA LEU A 514 22.35 -11.50 21.22
C LEU A 514 23.25 -11.30 22.46
N GLY A 515 22.95 -11.98 23.56
CA GLY A 515 23.69 -11.81 24.82
C GLY A 515 23.42 -10.45 25.47
N ILE A 516 22.19 -9.94 25.38
CA ILE A 516 21.79 -8.66 26.00
C ILE A 516 21.77 -8.83 27.54
N PRO A 517 22.68 -8.16 28.28
CA PRO A 517 22.88 -8.47 29.70
C PRO A 517 21.81 -7.91 30.62
N ASN A 518 21.21 -6.78 30.26
CA ASN A 518 20.19 -6.10 31.05
C ASN A 518 19.15 -5.42 30.16
N PRO A 519 17.92 -5.97 30.08
CA PRO A 519 16.84 -5.39 29.28
C PRO A 519 16.39 -3.97 29.72
N GLY A 520 16.75 -3.53 30.91
CA GLY A 520 16.44 -2.17 31.38
C GLY A 520 17.46 -1.10 31.00
N LYS A 521 18.55 -1.48 30.31
CA LYS A 521 19.64 -0.56 29.97
C LYS A 521 20.07 -0.70 28.52
N LYS A 522 20.43 0.43 27.90
CA LYS A 522 21.10 0.44 26.60
C LYS A 522 22.36 -0.43 26.63
N SER A 523 22.53 -1.26 25.64
CA SER A 523 23.74 -2.04 25.43
C SER A 523 24.10 -2.15 23.96
N THR A 524 25.38 -2.26 23.66
CA THR A 524 25.89 -2.36 22.29
C THR A 524 27.00 -3.40 22.25
N SER A 525 26.98 -4.27 21.22
CA SER A 525 28.07 -5.18 20.89
C SER A 525 28.62 -4.86 19.51
N THR A 526 29.92 -4.66 19.42
CA THR A 526 30.65 -4.47 18.15
C THR A 526 31.29 -5.76 17.64
N SER A 527 31.30 -6.83 18.45
CA SER A 527 31.69 -8.18 18.08
C SER A 527 30.47 -9.02 17.72
N SER A 528 30.65 -10.10 16.96
CA SER A 528 29.54 -10.97 16.55
C SER A 528 28.93 -11.75 17.73
N PRO A 529 27.61 -11.73 17.90
CA PRO A 529 26.61 -10.99 17.13
C PRO A 529 26.66 -9.48 17.43
N LYS A 530 26.59 -8.66 16.37
CA LYS A 530 26.59 -7.20 16.51
C LYS A 530 25.18 -6.68 16.75
N TYR A 531 25.03 -5.82 17.74
CA TYR A 531 23.72 -5.22 18.03
C TYR A 531 23.83 -3.89 18.76
N THR A 532 22.77 -3.10 18.67
CA THR A 532 22.47 -2.00 19.58
C THR A 532 21.07 -2.23 20.16
N TYR A 533 21.00 -2.43 21.45
CA TYR A 533 19.74 -2.58 22.19
C TYR A 533 19.37 -1.28 22.90
N LEU A 534 18.13 -0.87 22.69
CA LEU A 534 17.53 0.34 23.31
C LEU A 534 16.27 -0.10 24.09
N PRO A 535 16.24 0.06 25.42
CA PRO A 535 15.08 -0.34 26.23
C PRO A 535 13.81 0.46 25.92
N GLY A 536 13.98 1.68 25.40
CA GLY A 536 12.88 2.50 24.87
C GLY A 536 12.78 2.42 23.36
N CYS A 537 11.72 3.04 22.81
CA CYS A 537 11.46 3.13 21.40
C CYS A 537 11.75 4.56 20.92
N PRO A 538 12.96 4.86 20.40
CA PRO A 538 13.30 6.21 19.93
C PRO A 538 12.40 6.66 18.80
N GLY A 539 11.94 5.75 17.95
CA GLY A 539 10.95 6.03 16.94
C GLY A 539 9.64 6.57 17.53
N ARG A 540 9.09 5.89 18.54
CA ARG A 540 7.87 6.35 19.20
C ARG A 540 8.03 7.75 19.83
N ALA A 541 9.14 7.97 20.52
CA ALA A 541 9.45 9.28 21.09
C ALA A 541 9.52 10.37 20.02
N TYR A 542 10.16 10.07 18.89
CA TYR A 542 10.27 10.96 17.76
C TYR A 542 8.91 11.27 17.12
N TRP A 543 8.09 10.23 16.87
CA TRP A 543 6.74 10.40 16.30
C TRP A 543 5.84 11.29 17.15
N LEU A 544 5.86 11.08 18.46
CA LEU A 544 5.10 11.90 19.41
C LEU A 544 5.58 13.35 19.47
N ALA A 545 6.89 13.58 19.37
CA ALA A 545 7.46 14.92 19.29
C ALA A 545 7.08 15.62 17.98
N LEU A 546 7.16 14.92 16.84
CA LEU A 546 6.76 15.42 15.54
C LEU A 546 5.28 15.85 15.52
N SER A 547 4.39 15.05 16.03
CA SER A 547 2.95 15.34 16.03
C SER A 547 2.62 16.62 16.78
N LYS A 548 3.48 17.03 17.71
CA LYS A 548 3.33 18.24 18.52
C LYS A 548 4.03 19.47 17.93
N GLU A 549 5.28 19.32 17.51
CA GLU A 549 6.13 20.45 17.13
C GLU A 549 6.19 20.72 15.64
N PHE A 550 6.25 19.67 14.82
CA PHE A 550 6.40 19.78 13.38
C PHE A 550 5.23 20.51 12.72
N SER A 551 4.02 20.33 13.26
CA SER A 551 2.83 21.01 12.78
C SER A 551 2.94 22.55 12.80
N LEU A 552 3.56 23.08 13.83
CA LEU A 552 3.73 24.55 14.00
C LEU A 552 4.84 25.09 13.08
N ALA A 553 5.96 24.38 13.00
CA ALA A 553 7.08 24.78 12.16
C ALA A 553 6.71 24.78 10.66
N ALA A 554 6.04 23.71 10.19
CA ALA A 554 5.61 23.62 8.80
C ALA A 554 4.51 24.64 8.44
N ALA A 555 3.58 24.93 9.36
CA ALA A 555 2.55 25.94 9.16
C ALA A 555 3.12 27.35 8.96
N ARG A 556 4.29 27.62 9.51
CA ARG A 556 4.98 28.92 9.37
C ARG A 556 6.06 28.90 8.29
N GLY A 557 6.35 27.77 7.68
CA GLY A 557 7.50 27.62 6.79
C GLY A 557 8.85 27.76 7.50
N GLU A 558 8.84 27.63 8.83
CA GLU A 558 10.01 27.75 9.70
C GLU A 558 10.81 26.46 9.74
N ALA A 559 12.01 26.55 10.30
CA ALA A 559 12.87 25.41 10.56
C ALA A 559 12.25 24.43 11.57
N GLU A 560 12.90 23.29 11.70
CA GLU A 560 12.56 22.21 12.63
C GLU A 560 12.34 22.69 14.06
N GLY A 561 11.37 22.10 14.76
CA GLY A 561 11.22 22.26 16.20
C GLY A 561 12.45 21.72 16.95
N GLN A 562 12.79 22.33 18.08
CA GLN A 562 14.04 22.01 18.80
C GLN A 562 14.06 20.58 19.36
N THR A 563 12.92 20.08 19.85
CA THR A 563 12.87 18.77 20.51
C THR A 563 13.08 17.63 19.51
N PHE A 564 12.37 17.62 18.37
CA PHE A 564 12.56 16.52 17.41
C PHE A 564 13.89 16.64 16.67
N GLN A 565 14.44 17.84 16.48
CA GLN A 565 15.78 18.02 15.94
C GLN A 565 16.83 17.38 16.85
N SER A 566 16.75 17.63 18.16
CA SER A 566 17.64 17.00 19.14
C SER A 566 17.52 15.48 19.13
N LEU A 567 16.29 14.95 19.16
CA LEU A 567 16.05 13.49 19.12
C LEU A 567 16.62 12.83 17.86
N ARG A 568 16.51 13.49 16.71
CA ARG A 568 17.09 13.00 15.45
C ARG A 568 18.62 13.00 15.49
N HIS A 569 19.23 14.10 15.91
CA HIS A 569 20.69 14.18 16.05
C HIS A 569 21.22 13.17 17.06
N ASP A 570 20.55 13.00 18.19
CA ASP A 570 20.93 12.01 19.21
C ASP A 570 20.82 10.58 18.66
N PHE A 571 19.77 10.26 17.88
CA PHE A 571 19.62 8.97 17.24
C PHE A 571 20.74 8.71 16.21
N ASP A 572 21.01 9.68 15.34
CA ASP A 572 22.09 9.56 14.35
C ASP A 572 23.44 9.37 15.06
N ALA A 573 23.80 10.23 16.01
CA ALA A 573 25.09 10.20 16.70
C ALA A 573 25.27 8.96 17.60
N THR A 574 24.21 8.49 18.26
CA THR A 574 24.33 7.43 19.28
C THR A 574 23.93 6.04 18.78
N VAL A 575 23.23 5.94 17.64
CA VAL A 575 22.76 4.67 17.10
C VAL A 575 23.33 4.41 15.70
N ILE A 576 23.17 5.35 14.77
CA ILE A 576 23.49 5.12 13.34
C ILE A 576 25.00 5.28 13.07
N GLU A 577 25.64 6.37 13.50
CA GLU A 577 27.06 6.63 13.26
C GLU A 577 27.98 5.53 13.83
N PRO A 578 27.75 5.02 15.05
CA PRO A 578 28.58 3.93 15.59
C PRO A 578 28.52 2.63 14.78
N LEU A 579 27.45 2.43 13.98
CA LEU A 579 27.31 1.26 13.11
C LEU A 579 28.16 1.35 11.85
N GLN A 580 28.78 2.52 11.59
CA GLN A 580 29.64 2.78 10.43
C GLN A 580 28.98 2.37 9.09
N VAL A 581 27.66 2.65 8.95
CA VAL A 581 26.95 2.42 7.70
C VAL A 581 27.44 3.43 6.67
N ASN A 582 28.42 3.02 5.87
CA ASN A 582 28.96 3.85 4.81
C ASN A 582 27.95 3.94 3.67
N SER A 583 27.17 5.01 3.64
CA SER A 583 26.36 5.34 2.47
C SER A 583 27.27 5.84 1.35
N SER A 584 27.22 5.18 0.20
CA SER A 584 27.91 5.65 -1.01
C SER A 584 27.28 6.92 -1.57
N VAL A 585 26.03 7.19 -1.19
CA VAL A 585 25.23 8.36 -1.58
C VAL A 585 24.84 9.15 -0.33
N GLU A 586 24.96 10.46 -0.40
CA GLU A 586 24.51 11.36 0.68
C GLU A 586 23.68 12.49 0.07
N VAL A 587 22.57 12.80 0.72
CA VAL A 587 21.68 13.92 0.38
C VAL A 587 21.67 14.89 1.56
N LYS A 588 21.87 16.18 1.30
CA LYS A 588 21.74 17.24 2.29
C LYS A 588 20.60 18.16 1.87
N ALA A 589 19.49 18.01 2.53
CA ALA A 589 18.28 18.81 2.36
C ALA A 589 17.60 19.02 3.72
N SER A 590 16.57 19.85 3.76
CA SER A 590 15.73 19.93 4.95
C SER A 590 14.92 18.65 5.16
N PRO A 591 14.44 18.36 6.38
CA PRO A 591 13.62 17.18 6.65
C PRO A 591 12.26 17.20 5.93
N PHE A 592 11.87 18.32 5.33
CA PHE A 592 10.66 18.43 4.51
C PHE A 592 10.81 17.83 3.09
N VAL A 593 12.03 17.52 2.69
CA VAL A 593 12.31 16.81 1.43
C VAL A 593 12.50 15.34 1.76
N THR A 594 11.73 14.47 1.15
CA THR A 594 12.00 13.02 1.23
C THR A 594 12.92 12.61 0.09
N SER A 595 13.77 11.62 0.36
CA SER A 595 14.68 11.05 -0.64
C SER A 595 14.60 9.54 -0.65
N GLN A 596 14.67 8.95 -1.84
CA GLN A 596 14.88 7.52 -2.02
C GLN A 596 16.05 7.28 -2.98
N THR A 597 17.02 6.51 -2.54
CA THR A 597 18.17 6.12 -3.34
C THR A 597 18.02 4.68 -3.82
N ALA A 598 18.28 4.43 -5.08
CA ALA A 598 18.23 3.07 -5.65
C ALA A 598 19.09 2.96 -6.91
N ARG A 599 19.41 1.75 -7.32
CA ARG A 599 19.89 1.48 -8.69
C ARG A 599 18.72 1.24 -9.62
N VAL A 600 18.70 1.97 -10.72
CA VAL A 600 17.77 1.77 -11.84
C VAL A 600 18.61 1.51 -13.08
N ASN A 601 18.42 0.37 -13.74
CA ASN A 601 19.24 -0.05 -14.87
C ASN A 601 20.76 -0.01 -14.60
N GLY A 602 21.16 -0.38 -13.36
CA GLY A 602 22.56 -0.37 -12.93
C GLY A 602 23.10 0.99 -12.49
N LYS A 603 22.46 2.11 -12.82
CA LYS A 603 22.87 3.47 -12.45
C LYS A 603 22.26 3.91 -11.12
N ILE A 604 23.01 4.69 -10.33
CA ILE A 604 22.50 5.28 -9.10
C ILE A 604 21.50 6.37 -9.43
N HIS A 605 20.33 6.29 -8.82
CA HIS A 605 19.29 7.30 -8.86
C HIS A 605 18.92 7.77 -7.45
N ILE A 606 18.57 9.04 -7.34
CA ILE A 606 18.00 9.68 -6.16
C ILE A 606 16.67 10.29 -6.58
N PHE A 607 15.58 9.87 -5.96
CA PHE A 607 14.25 10.42 -6.16
C PHE A 607 13.91 11.33 -5.00
N LEU A 608 13.40 12.52 -5.28
CA LEU A 608 13.14 13.56 -4.29
C LEU A 608 11.71 14.09 -4.42
N ALA A 609 11.01 14.27 -3.30
CA ALA A 609 9.77 15.04 -3.22
C ALA A 609 9.86 16.09 -2.12
N ASN A 610 9.38 17.29 -2.41
CA ASN A 610 9.40 18.43 -1.50
C ASN A 610 8.01 18.68 -0.93
N PHE A 611 7.90 18.67 0.39
CA PHE A 611 6.67 18.94 1.13
C PHE A 611 6.71 20.19 2.00
N LYS A 612 7.78 20.97 1.89
CA LYS A 612 7.99 22.17 2.70
C LYS A 612 6.84 23.16 2.53
N GLY A 613 6.25 23.57 3.64
CA GLY A 613 5.15 24.55 3.67
C GLY A 613 3.77 23.99 3.32
N LEU A 614 3.65 22.71 2.92
CA LEU A 614 2.36 22.10 2.63
C LEU A 614 1.54 21.88 3.90
N GLN A 615 0.24 22.10 3.78
CA GLN A 615 -0.75 21.74 4.79
C GLN A 615 -1.91 21.05 4.08
N SER A 616 -2.19 19.84 4.48
CA SER A 616 -3.32 19.08 3.95
C SER A 616 -4.61 19.90 3.96
N ARG A 617 -5.32 19.92 2.84
CA ARG A 617 -6.59 20.64 2.61
C ARG A 617 -6.54 22.17 2.82
N LYS A 618 -5.37 22.77 2.98
CA LYS A 618 -5.23 24.22 3.22
C LYS A 618 -4.23 24.89 2.31
N VAL A 619 -3.05 24.31 2.17
CA VAL A 619 -1.94 24.88 1.40
C VAL A 619 -1.38 23.78 0.49
N ALA A 620 -1.62 23.88 -0.81
CA ALA A 620 -1.16 22.93 -1.82
C ALA A 620 0.11 23.40 -2.56
N ARG A 621 0.64 24.58 -2.23
CA ARG A 621 1.83 25.12 -2.86
C ARG A 621 3.02 25.07 -1.91
N GLN A 622 4.07 24.38 -2.33
CA GLN A 622 5.30 24.25 -1.56
C GLN A 622 6.09 25.57 -1.50
N ILE A 623 6.93 25.66 -0.46
CA ILE A 623 8.08 26.54 -0.44
C ILE A 623 9.23 25.78 -1.12
N PRO A 624 9.80 26.30 -2.24
CA PRO A 624 10.87 25.59 -2.93
C PRO A 624 12.06 25.32 -2.00
N GLU A 625 12.59 24.12 -2.05
CA GLU A 625 13.84 23.77 -1.37
C GLU A 625 15.02 24.17 -2.24
N ARG A 626 16.02 24.83 -1.67
CA ARG A 626 17.14 25.39 -2.44
C ARG A 626 18.48 24.83 -2.00
N ASN A 627 19.42 24.76 -2.95
CA ASN A 627 20.81 24.36 -2.71
C ASN A 627 20.90 22.96 -2.09
N VAL A 628 20.09 22.01 -2.57
CA VAL A 628 20.17 20.62 -2.12
C VAL A 628 21.48 20.01 -2.62
N GLU A 629 22.33 19.57 -1.71
CA GLU A 629 23.60 18.93 -2.05
C GLU A 629 23.43 17.42 -2.17
N VAL A 630 23.99 16.83 -3.23
CA VAL A 630 24.07 15.39 -3.41
C VAL A 630 25.52 14.97 -3.60
N PHE A 631 25.91 13.88 -2.93
CA PHE A 631 27.23 13.28 -3.04
C PHE A 631 27.08 11.86 -3.59
N LEU A 632 27.74 11.60 -4.70
CA LEU A 632 27.67 10.36 -5.44
C LEU A 632 29.04 9.75 -5.63
N PRO A 633 29.21 8.41 -5.68
CA PRO A 633 30.55 7.80 -5.80
C PRO A 633 31.16 8.10 -7.16
N ALA A 634 32.32 8.78 -7.19
CA ALA A 634 33.03 9.15 -8.41
C ALA A 634 33.60 7.93 -9.17
N SER A 635 33.65 6.76 -8.55
CA SER A 635 34.05 5.52 -9.20
C SER A 635 32.98 4.92 -10.13
N GLU A 636 31.72 5.37 -10.00
CA GLU A 636 30.59 4.79 -10.74
C GLU A 636 30.07 5.67 -11.88
N GLY A 637 30.58 6.90 -12.04
CA GLY A 637 30.18 7.79 -13.12
C GLY A 637 30.88 9.15 -13.05
N ARG A 638 30.68 9.99 -14.05
CA ARG A 638 31.33 11.30 -14.18
C ARG A 638 30.36 12.46 -14.34
N LYS A 639 29.13 12.16 -14.77
CA LYS A 639 28.13 13.17 -15.07
C LYS A 639 26.91 12.97 -14.16
N VAL A 640 26.44 14.07 -13.61
CA VAL A 640 25.23 14.09 -12.77
C VAL A 640 24.12 14.75 -13.56
N PHE A 641 22.98 14.09 -13.66
CA PHE A 641 21.81 14.60 -14.35
C PHE A 641 20.67 14.91 -13.36
N LEU A 642 19.86 15.88 -13.69
CA LEU A 642 18.66 16.29 -12.96
C LEU A 642 17.47 16.29 -13.91
N LEU A 643 16.39 15.63 -13.50
CA LEU A 643 15.06 15.71 -14.09
C LEU A 643 14.11 16.31 -13.07
N PRO A 644 13.79 17.60 -13.12
CA PRO A 644 12.74 18.19 -12.29
C PRO A 644 11.36 17.64 -12.66
N PHE A 645 10.47 17.50 -11.70
CA PHE A 645 9.10 17.12 -11.98
C PHE A 645 8.44 18.08 -12.97
N LEU A 646 7.85 17.54 -14.04
CA LEU A 646 7.30 18.27 -15.20
C LEU A 646 8.32 19.16 -15.95
N GLY A 647 9.61 18.91 -15.79
CA GLY A 647 10.70 19.61 -16.51
C GLY A 647 11.50 18.69 -17.41
N GLU A 648 12.55 19.23 -18.00
CA GLU A 648 13.45 18.53 -18.89
C GLU A 648 14.72 18.06 -18.17
N ALA A 649 15.27 16.92 -18.61
CA ALA A 649 16.54 16.41 -18.11
C ALA A 649 17.71 17.31 -18.49
N ARG A 650 18.61 17.61 -17.54
CA ARG A 650 19.80 18.40 -17.78
C ARG A 650 20.98 17.94 -16.94
N GLU A 651 22.18 18.13 -17.46
CA GLU A 651 23.42 17.89 -16.71
C GLU A 651 23.59 18.94 -15.61
N LEU A 652 23.96 18.51 -14.42
CA LEU A 652 24.34 19.38 -13.31
C LEU A 652 25.87 19.50 -13.23
N PRO A 653 26.42 20.69 -12.99
CA PRO A 653 27.81 20.84 -12.66
C PRO A 653 28.15 20.02 -11.40
N ALA A 654 29.15 19.17 -11.50
CA ALA A 654 29.62 18.35 -10.38
C ALA A 654 31.12 18.52 -10.20
N ALA A 655 31.57 18.55 -8.96
CA ALA A 655 32.99 18.69 -8.59
C ALA A 655 33.42 17.51 -7.70
N LEU A 656 34.68 17.11 -7.82
CA LEU A 656 35.25 16.10 -6.93
C LEU A 656 35.34 16.63 -5.50
N ALA A 657 34.83 15.85 -4.55
CA ALA A 657 34.91 16.04 -3.11
C ALA A 657 35.41 14.74 -2.47
N GLY A 658 36.71 14.56 -2.42
CA GLY A 658 37.34 13.29 -2.06
C GLY A 658 37.04 12.20 -3.10
N ALA A 659 36.51 11.04 -2.66
CA ALA A 659 36.11 9.94 -3.53
C ALA A 659 34.71 10.10 -4.14
N ARG A 660 34.02 11.23 -3.90
CA ARG A 660 32.65 11.47 -4.35
C ARG A 660 32.57 12.68 -5.29
N LEU A 661 31.56 12.69 -6.14
CA LEU A 661 31.11 13.86 -6.88
C LEU A 661 30.10 14.61 -6.03
N ARG A 662 30.33 15.88 -5.81
CA ARG A 662 29.34 16.82 -5.21
C ARG A 662 28.66 17.58 -6.32
N ALA A 663 27.34 17.49 -6.36
CA ALA A 663 26.49 18.34 -7.19
C ALA A 663 25.49 19.12 -6.32
N VAL A 664 25.10 20.29 -6.79
CA VAL A 664 24.12 21.14 -6.10
C VAL A 664 22.89 21.28 -6.99
N VAL A 665 21.74 20.84 -6.49
CA VAL A 665 20.45 21.12 -7.12
C VAL A 665 20.02 22.53 -6.71
N PRO A 666 19.89 23.48 -7.65
CA PRO A 666 19.62 24.86 -7.26
C PRO A 666 18.28 25.03 -6.57
N GLU A 667 17.26 24.35 -7.07
CA GLU A 667 15.90 24.43 -6.55
C GLU A 667 15.11 23.15 -6.85
N ILE A 668 14.30 22.72 -5.89
CA ILE A 668 13.31 21.64 -6.01
C ILE A 668 11.96 22.23 -5.61
N ASP A 669 11.07 22.40 -6.58
CA ASP A 669 9.70 22.85 -6.32
C ASP A 669 8.86 21.68 -5.79
N LYS A 670 8.42 20.76 -6.65
CA LYS A 670 7.58 19.59 -6.29
C LYS A 670 8.41 18.34 -6.02
N GLY A 671 9.33 18.04 -6.90
CA GLY A 671 10.19 16.87 -6.82
C GLY A 671 11.19 16.81 -7.98
N ALA A 672 12.05 15.80 -7.94
CA ALA A 672 13.04 15.57 -8.98
C ALA A 672 13.58 14.15 -8.95
N ALA A 673 14.13 13.69 -10.08
CA ALA A 673 15.03 12.55 -10.14
C ALA A 673 16.44 13.03 -10.48
N ILE A 674 17.46 12.45 -9.82
CA ILE A 674 18.87 12.71 -10.07
C ILE A 674 19.53 11.39 -10.37
N TRP A 675 20.43 11.33 -11.35
CA TRP A 675 21.19 10.10 -11.57
C TRP A 675 22.63 10.37 -11.95
N LEU A 676 23.45 9.35 -11.73
CA LEU A 676 24.86 9.32 -12.09
C LEU A 676 25.05 8.54 -13.39
N ASP A 677 25.80 9.13 -14.35
CA ASP A 677 26.11 8.53 -15.66
C ASP A 677 27.62 8.50 -15.93
#